data_59ea4d2c6774e40571d585ab3d440920
#
_entry.id   59ea4d2c6774e40571d585ab3d440920
#
_cell.length_a   1.000
_cell.length_b   1.000
_cell.length_c   1.000
_cell.angle_alpha   90.00
_cell.angle_beta   90.00
_cell.angle_gamma   90.00
#
_symmetry.space_group_name_H-M   'P 1'
#
loop_
_entity.id
_entity.type
_entity.pdbx_description
1 polymer ?
#
loop_
_entity_poly.entity_id
_entity_poly.type
_entity_poly.pdbx_seq_one_letter_code
_entity_poly.pdbx_strand_id
1 'polypeptide(L)'
;MAERIASFVMSGGVGSRLWPLSREDNPKQFHDLSGDGSMLVKTLKRLAARDEGETPIFLIASERHAARVRADLAAIELSGGGAIFEPTGRNTAAAVAIAALQTIKAYGDGIVLVVPSDHEISTQRQFWDTVERGVPAARAGRMVVFGIRPTAPETGYGYIEAGADTGGVSDVTRFVEKPDLKTAEVYLAAGNFFWNAGIFLFKASAMRDAFLKHQPEIWQKAETAFKAATSDLSGVYMPLDAYQAIPSNSIDYAIMERVSGIAMVPASFRWNDLGSWQSLLDVSPSDKDGNVIVGDVVAIDCENSYLRGDGRLLSAIGMKDVAIVSTSDATFVAPVSHSQNVKKIVEQLEKSGRLETKFTPAHGRVLANGAWRRRVQHWLMDETLPLWSTVGVDEQFGGFHEALGFDARPLAKPKRMRTMARQVYAFAVAKQRGWDGNADQLIDHGIRFMADKGRTDRGGWVRALNPDGSVVDPVEDAYDHACVLLALAHAHRVGNAEALALAEQTFAFLDKHLEDERMTGFMESPDGEGLRRSNPHMHLLEAFLAWHAVTGDRAYLRRAARIIDLFRSHFFEVDSWTLGEFFDRDWHPASGEKGQWTEPGHHFEWASLLVDFADKSGQKELVAFGRKLYASAVANGLNRATGLAYGAVSRQGLPLDRISRSWPQTEAIKAAVALDGTGGPDLKPEIEARVGRLFRWHIDPAPQGLWIDQIDERGRSLAKEVPASIFYHLVTALTQYLDKTEDVAH
;
A
#
# COMPACT_ATOMS: atom_id res chain seq x y z
N MET A 1 35.07 -25.01 -17.70
CA MET A 1 34.00 -24.55 -16.78
C MET A 1 33.18 -23.55 -17.56
N ALA A 2 31.88 -23.71 -17.56
CA ALA A 2 30.96 -22.71 -18.14
C ALA A 2 31.12 -21.37 -17.43
N GLU A 3 31.01 -20.27 -18.20
CA GLU A 3 31.27 -18.93 -17.69
C GLU A 3 30.15 -18.44 -16.75
N ARG A 4 30.54 -17.76 -15.67
CA ARG A 4 29.58 -17.07 -14.80
C ARG A 4 29.03 -15.84 -15.54
N ILE A 5 27.70 -15.72 -15.63
CA ILE A 5 27.01 -14.55 -16.16
C ILE A 5 26.18 -13.93 -15.04
N ALA A 6 26.56 -12.75 -14.58
CA ALA A 6 25.77 -12.00 -13.61
C ALA A 6 24.59 -11.37 -14.33
N SER A 7 23.37 -11.88 -14.05
CA SER A 7 22.14 -11.44 -14.69
C SER A 7 21.42 -10.39 -13.85
N PHE A 8 21.07 -9.26 -14.46
CA PHE A 8 20.37 -8.15 -13.82
C PHE A 8 19.02 -7.94 -14.50
N VAL A 9 17.95 -8.07 -13.71
CA VAL A 9 16.59 -7.77 -14.14
C VAL A 9 16.29 -6.32 -13.79
N MET A 10 16.01 -5.49 -14.79
CA MET A 10 15.58 -4.11 -14.57
C MET A 10 14.06 -4.07 -14.41
N SER A 11 13.60 -3.74 -13.22
CA SER A 11 12.18 -3.63 -12.88
C SER A 11 11.79 -2.17 -12.62
N GLY A 12 11.88 -1.36 -13.68
CA GLY A 12 11.53 0.05 -13.68
C GLY A 12 10.41 0.34 -14.70
N GLY A 13 9.72 1.47 -14.50
CA GLY A 13 8.63 1.89 -15.37
C GLY A 13 7.25 1.37 -14.94
N VAL A 14 6.21 2.20 -15.16
CA VAL A 14 4.83 1.91 -14.74
C VAL A 14 4.08 1.06 -15.77
N GLY A 15 4.46 1.15 -17.06
CA GLY A 15 3.68 0.53 -18.14
C GLY A 15 2.34 1.20 -18.38
N SER A 16 2.25 2.54 -18.26
CA SER A 16 1.01 3.34 -18.27
C SER A 16 0.12 3.16 -19.51
N ARG A 17 0.64 2.61 -20.62
CA ARG A 17 -0.15 2.28 -21.80
C ARG A 17 -1.12 1.10 -21.62
N LEU A 18 -0.94 0.31 -20.53
CA LEU A 18 -1.86 -0.75 -20.13
C LEU A 18 -2.82 -0.29 -19.01
N TRP A 19 -2.98 1.02 -18.80
CA TRP A 19 -4.03 1.54 -17.94
C TRP A 19 -5.42 1.09 -18.46
N PRO A 20 -6.35 0.67 -17.58
CA PRO A 20 -6.39 0.81 -16.13
C PRO A 20 -5.74 -0.34 -15.34
N LEU A 21 -5.15 -1.32 -16.01
CA LEU A 21 -4.53 -2.46 -15.36
C LEU A 21 -3.20 -2.07 -14.67
N SER A 22 -2.28 -1.42 -15.41
CA SER A 22 -0.99 -0.98 -14.87
C SER A 22 -1.09 0.41 -14.24
N ARG A 23 -0.55 0.55 -13.02
CA ARG A 23 -0.55 1.77 -12.21
C ARG A 23 0.77 1.93 -11.47
N GLU A 24 1.01 3.06 -10.79
CA GLU A 24 2.26 3.30 -10.07
C GLU A 24 2.56 2.26 -8.98
N ASP A 25 1.54 1.83 -8.23
CA ASP A 25 1.66 0.84 -7.15
C ASP A 25 1.73 -0.60 -7.67
N ASN A 26 1.20 -0.85 -8.86
CA ASN A 26 1.15 -2.17 -9.47
C ASN A 26 1.50 -2.08 -10.96
N PRO A 27 2.77 -1.78 -11.29
CA PRO A 27 3.21 -1.65 -12.67
C PRO A 27 3.18 -2.98 -13.43
N LYS A 28 3.27 -2.89 -14.74
CA LYS A 28 3.08 -3.97 -15.71
C LYS A 28 3.81 -5.28 -15.35
N GLN A 29 5.03 -5.20 -14.86
CA GLN A 29 5.86 -6.37 -14.54
C GLN A 29 5.28 -7.27 -13.44
N PHE A 30 4.38 -6.75 -12.61
CA PHE A 30 3.72 -7.52 -11.56
C PHE A 30 2.40 -8.16 -11.98
N HIS A 31 1.95 -7.94 -13.22
CA HIS A 31 0.74 -8.55 -13.74
C HIS A 31 1.02 -9.89 -14.44
N ASP A 32 0.06 -10.80 -14.29
CA ASP A 32 -0.03 -11.96 -15.16
C ASP A 32 -0.82 -11.56 -16.41
N LEU A 33 -0.11 -11.34 -17.51
CA LEU A 33 -0.67 -10.86 -18.78
C LEU A 33 -0.90 -11.99 -19.80
N SER A 34 -0.18 -13.11 -19.65
CA SER A 34 -0.19 -14.21 -20.63
C SER A 34 -0.31 -15.61 -20.00
N GLY A 35 -0.68 -15.68 -18.69
CA GLY A 35 -0.74 -16.92 -17.90
C GLY A 35 0.62 -17.30 -17.28
N ASP A 36 0.63 -18.23 -16.34
CA ASP A 36 1.82 -18.79 -15.67
C ASP A 36 2.60 -17.84 -14.72
N GLY A 37 1.95 -16.78 -14.22
CA GLY A 37 2.50 -15.87 -13.23
C GLY A 37 2.89 -14.50 -13.76
N SER A 38 3.37 -13.62 -12.87
CA SER A 38 3.73 -12.25 -13.26
C SER A 38 4.88 -12.23 -14.27
N MET A 39 4.97 -11.14 -15.06
CA MET A 39 6.05 -10.97 -16.03
C MET A 39 7.43 -11.03 -15.38
N LEU A 40 7.55 -10.48 -14.15
CA LEU A 40 8.77 -10.55 -13.36
C LEU A 40 9.12 -12.00 -13.01
N VAL A 41 8.17 -12.77 -12.48
CA VAL A 41 8.36 -14.19 -12.12
C VAL A 41 8.77 -15.00 -13.34
N LYS A 42 8.15 -14.78 -14.51
CA LYS A 42 8.55 -15.44 -15.77
C LYS A 42 9.97 -15.10 -16.18
N THR A 43 10.38 -13.84 -16.04
CA THR A 43 11.74 -13.40 -16.36
C THR A 43 12.76 -14.03 -15.41
N LEU A 44 12.48 -14.08 -14.10
CA LEU A 44 13.36 -14.73 -13.12
C LEU A 44 13.49 -16.23 -13.37
N LYS A 45 12.38 -16.93 -13.62
CA LYS A 45 12.38 -18.36 -14.01
C LYS A 45 13.19 -18.64 -15.28
N ARG A 46 13.08 -17.75 -16.29
CA ARG A 46 13.85 -17.83 -17.53
C ARG A 46 15.36 -17.74 -17.27
N LEU A 47 15.77 -16.81 -16.41
CA LEU A 47 17.17 -16.65 -16.06
C LEU A 47 17.70 -17.80 -15.19
N ALA A 48 16.89 -18.32 -14.28
CA ALA A 48 17.25 -19.47 -13.44
C ALA A 48 17.36 -20.81 -14.22
N ALA A 49 16.77 -20.88 -15.40
CA ALA A 49 16.75 -22.09 -16.25
C ALA A 49 17.97 -22.23 -17.17
N ARG A 50 19.11 -21.64 -16.84
CA ARG A 50 20.37 -21.87 -17.59
C ARG A 50 20.90 -23.26 -17.27
N ASP A 51 21.15 -24.05 -18.32
CA ASP A 51 21.55 -25.45 -18.17
C ASP A 51 22.97 -25.62 -17.64
N GLU A 52 23.87 -24.68 -17.92
CA GLU A 52 25.28 -24.76 -17.50
C GLU A 52 25.79 -23.43 -16.96
N GLY A 53 26.60 -23.50 -15.91
CA GLY A 53 27.29 -22.38 -15.29
C GLY A 53 26.49 -21.64 -14.21
N GLU A 54 27.20 -20.82 -13.44
CA GLU A 54 26.60 -20.00 -12.39
C GLU A 54 25.93 -18.76 -12.98
N THR A 55 24.69 -18.51 -12.62
CA THR A 55 23.93 -17.32 -13.02
C THR A 55 23.37 -16.64 -11.79
N PRO A 56 24.20 -15.86 -11.04
CA PRO A 56 23.65 -15.04 -9.96
C PRO A 56 22.69 -13.99 -10.55
N ILE A 57 21.45 -13.95 -9.99
CA ILE A 57 20.39 -13.11 -10.50
C ILE A 57 20.17 -11.95 -9.52
N PHE A 58 20.34 -10.73 -10.02
CA PHE A 58 20.06 -9.51 -9.29
C PHE A 58 18.82 -8.83 -9.87
N LEU A 59 17.97 -8.30 -9.01
CA LEU A 59 16.81 -7.53 -9.42
C LEU A 59 17.00 -6.07 -9.00
N ILE A 60 17.06 -5.16 -9.97
CA ILE A 60 17.07 -3.71 -9.71
C ILE A 60 15.63 -3.19 -9.82
N ALA A 61 15.09 -2.71 -8.70
CA ALA A 61 13.70 -2.30 -8.60
C ALA A 61 13.52 -1.05 -7.74
N SER A 62 12.39 -0.37 -7.90
CA SER A 62 12.04 0.73 -7.00
C SER A 62 11.83 0.21 -5.57
N GLU A 63 12.39 0.92 -4.59
CA GLU A 63 12.19 0.65 -3.16
C GLU A 63 10.70 0.62 -2.79
N ARG A 64 9.86 1.41 -3.46
CA ARG A 64 8.40 1.40 -3.29
C ARG A 64 7.77 0.01 -3.47
N HIS A 65 8.37 -0.86 -4.28
CA HIS A 65 7.89 -2.20 -4.57
C HIS A 65 8.64 -3.30 -3.79
N ALA A 66 9.45 -2.95 -2.79
CA ALA A 66 10.33 -3.89 -2.11
C ALA A 66 9.60 -5.10 -1.51
N ALA A 67 8.43 -4.90 -0.90
CA ALA A 67 7.64 -6.00 -0.33
C ALA A 67 7.19 -7.01 -1.41
N ARG A 68 6.71 -6.51 -2.55
CA ARG A 68 6.28 -7.36 -3.68
C ARG A 68 7.46 -8.09 -4.31
N VAL A 69 8.57 -7.38 -4.53
CA VAL A 69 9.81 -7.95 -5.04
C VAL A 69 10.32 -9.09 -4.16
N ARG A 70 10.28 -8.92 -2.84
CA ARG A 70 10.68 -9.97 -1.89
C ARG A 70 9.78 -11.21 -1.99
N ALA A 71 8.47 -11.00 -2.08
CA ALA A 71 7.52 -12.10 -2.23
C ALA A 71 7.74 -12.88 -3.53
N ASP A 72 7.98 -12.19 -4.66
CA ASP A 72 8.25 -12.81 -5.95
C ASP A 72 9.63 -13.54 -5.96
N LEU A 73 10.65 -12.99 -5.30
CA LEU A 73 11.96 -13.64 -5.14
C LEU A 73 11.90 -14.87 -4.22
N ALA A 74 11.14 -14.81 -3.12
CA ALA A 74 10.97 -15.95 -2.19
C ALA A 74 10.23 -17.13 -2.84
N ALA A 75 9.42 -16.88 -3.86
CA ALA A 75 8.73 -17.92 -4.62
C ALA A 75 9.62 -18.68 -5.62
N ILE A 76 10.89 -18.26 -5.76
CA ILE A 76 11.84 -18.82 -6.73
C ILE A 76 13.16 -19.14 -6.00
N GLU A 77 13.61 -20.40 -6.09
CA GLU A 77 14.93 -20.78 -5.60
C GLU A 77 16.02 -20.19 -6.52
N LEU A 78 16.70 -19.14 -6.04
CA LEU A 78 17.82 -18.53 -6.75
C LEU A 78 19.17 -19.04 -6.22
N SER A 79 20.06 -19.41 -7.11
CA SER A 79 21.42 -19.87 -6.79
C SER A 79 22.41 -18.73 -6.50
N GLY A 80 21.95 -17.60 -5.98
CA GLY A 80 22.74 -16.42 -5.67
C GLY A 80 22.17 -15.14 -6.30
N GLY A 81 22.64 -13.98 -5.86
CA GLY A 81 22.14 -12.68 -6.27
C GLY A 81 21.33 -11.99 -5.16
N GLY A 82 20.29 -11.25 -5.52
CA GLY A 82 19.44 -10.52 -4.56
C GLY A 82 18.80 -9.29 -5.14
N ALA A 83 18.11 -8.51 -4.31
CA ALA A 83 17.48 -7.27 -4.72
C ALA A 83 18.39 -6.05 -4.51
N ILE A 84 18.33 -5.09 -5.41
CA ILE A 84 18.95 -3.76 -5.31
C ILE A 84 17.83 -2.73 -5.47
N PHE A 85 17.62 -1.90 -4.47
CA PHE A 85 16.51 -0.97 -4.44
C PHE A 85 16.93 0.46 -4.77
N GLU A 86 16.23 1.03 -5.75
CA GLU A 86 16.37 2.43 -6.17
C GLU A 86 15.34 3.28 -5.42
N PRO A 87 15.74 4.33 -4.69
CA PRO A 87 14.79 5.18 -3.95
C PRO A 87 13.95 6.06 -4.87
N THR A 88 14.44 6.34 -6.08
CA THR A 88 13.75 7.12 -7.12
C THR A 88 14.21 6.69 -8.51
N GLY A 89 13.35 6.84 -9.51
CA GLY A 89 13.70 6.49 -10.91
C GLY A 89 14.73 7.44 -11.52
N ARG A 90 15.80 6.88 -12.11
CA ARG A 90 16.84 7.62 -12.83
C ARG A 90 17.07 7.07 -14.25
N ASN A 91 16.05 6.40 -14.81
CA ASN A 91 16.12 5.76 -16.09
C ASN A 91 17.18 4.64 -16.13
N THR A 92 17.39 4.00 -17.26
CA THR A 92 18.14 2.73 -17.38
C THR A 92 19.67 2.88 -17.27
N ALA A 93 20.25 4.05 -17.56
CA ALA A 93 21.70 4.23 -17.45
C ALA A 93 22.22 4.10 -16.01
N ALA A 94 21.49 4.63 -15.02
CA ALA A 94 21.85 4.48 -13.62
C ALA A 94 21.82 3.01 -13.19
N ALA A 95 20.76 2.28 -13.54
CA ALA A 95 20.61 0.86 -13.22
C ALA A 95 21.74 0.00 -13.86
N VAL A 96 22.10 0.26 -15.11
CA VAL A 96 23.20 -0.44 -15.78
C VAL A 96 24.56 -0.12 -15.15
N ALA A 97 24.80 1.12 -14.74
CA ALA A 97 26.02 1.49 -14.01
C ALA A 97 26.11 0.75 -12.66
N ILE A 98 25.01 0.66 -11.91
CA ILE A 98 24.94 -0.10 -10.67
C ILE A 98 25.17 -1.61 -10.92
N ALA A 99 24.59 -2.16 -12.00
CA ALA A 99 24.82 -3.57 -12.36
C ALA A 99 26.32 -3.86 -12.64
N ALA A 100 27.00 -2.98 -13.36
CA ALA A 100 28.43 -3.11 -13.59
C ALA A 100 29.25 -2.98 -12.29
N LEU A 101 28.91 -2.00 -11.41
CA LEU A 101 29.57 -1.81 -10.11
C LEU A 101 29.35 -3.01 -9.17
N GLN A 102 28.15 -3.56 -9.10
CA GLN A 102 27.85 -4.74 -8.30
C GLN A 102 28.63 -5.97 -8.81
N THR A 103 28.74 -6.15 -10.14
CA THR A 103 29.48 -7.23 -10.71
C THR A 103 30.98 -7.10 -10.41
N ILE A 104 31.56 -5.91 -10.58
CA ILE A 104 32.96 -5.62 -10.25
C ILE A 104 33.23 -5.92 -8.78
N LYS A 105 32.34 -5.50 -7.86
CA LYS A 105 32.47 -5.73 -6.43
C LYS A 105 32.40 -7.21 -6.06
N ALA A 106 31.44 -7.94 -6.63
CA ALA A 106 31.17 -9.33 -6.22
C ALA A 106 32.05 -10.37 -6.92
N TYR A 107 32.38 -10.14 -8.19
CA TYR A 107 32.99 -11.16 -9.06
C TYR A 107 34.21 -10.65 -9.84
N GLY A 108 34.64 -9.42 -9.62
CA GLY A 108 35.69 -8.80 -10.44
C GLY A 108 35.17 -8.42 -11.83
N ASP A 109 35.98 -8.62 -12.88
CA ASP A 109 35.64 -8.23 -14.24
C ASP A 109 34.82 -9.31 -14.96
N GLY A 110 33.58 -9.52 -14.53
CA GLY A 110 32.67 -10.56 -15.03
C GLY A 110 31.82 -10.12 -16.23
N ILE A 111 31.16 -11.12 -16.83
CA ILE A 111 30.13 -10.88 -17.86
C ILE A 111 28.79 -10.51 -17.19
N VAL A 112 28.17 -9.45 -17.66
CA VAL A 112 26.89 -8.90 -17.19
C VAL A 112 25.85 -9.09 -18.27
N LEU A 113 24.72 -9.68 -17.92
CA LEU A 113 23.50 -9.72 -18.74
C LEU A 113 22.45 -8.82 -18.09
N VAL A 114 21.95 -7.83 -18.82
CA VAL A 114 20.87 -6.96 -18.36
C VAL A 114 19.62 -7.24 -19.18
N VAL A 115 18.51 -7.50 -18.51
CA VAL A 115 17.22 -7.81 -19.15
C VAL A 115 16.09 -6.98 -18.53
N PRO A 116 15.07 -6.56 -19.29
CA PRO A 116 13.87 -5.97 -18.74
C PRO A 116 13.00 -7.04 -18.06
N SER A 117 12.23 -6.62 -17.04
CA SER A 117 11.35 -7.50 -16.26
C SER A 117 10.01 -7.81 -16.92
N ASP A 118 9.66 -7.10 -18.00
CA ASP A 118 8.30 -6.97 -18.50
C ASP A 118 8.14 -7.34 -19.99
N HIS A 119 9.09 -8.09 -20.53
CA HIS A 119 9.03 -8.61 -21.89
C HIS A 119 8.61 -10.09 -21.95
N GLU A 120 7.72 -10.43 -22.87
CA GLU A 120 7.36 -11.82 -23.18
C GLU A 120 8.39 -12.44 -24.11
N ILE A 121 8.93 -13.61 -23.72
CA ILE A 121 9.88 -14.39 -24.51
C ILE A 121 9.46 -15.85 -24.42
N SER A 122 9.21 -16.47 -25.58
CA SER A 122 8.45 -17.71 -25.69
C SER A 122 9.19 -18.99 -25.23
N THR A 123 10.53 -19.03 -25.31
CA THR A 123 11.30 -20.25 -25.01
C THR A 123 12.59 -19.95 -24.28
N GLN A 124 12.72 -20.55 -23.09
CA GLN A 124 13.88 -20.37 -22.21
C GLN A 124 15.18 -20.86 -22.87
N ARG A 125 15.13 -22.03 -23.53
CA ARG A 125 16.30 -22.60 -24.23
C ARG A 125 16.80 -21.71 -25.35
N GLN A 126 15.91 -21.26 -26.24
CA GLN A 126 16.31 -20.38 -27.38
C GLN A 126 16.83 -19.03 -26.89
N PHE A 127 16.32 -18.54 -25.73
CA PHE A 127 16.86 -17.34 -25.09
C PHE A 127 18.34 -17.55 -24.72
N TRP A 128 18.64 -18.62 -23.97
CA TRP A 128 20.00 -18.89 -23.54
C TRP A 128 20.93 -19.24 -24.70
N ASP A 129 20.48 -20.02 -25.69
CA ASP A 129 21.24 -20.29 -26.93
C ASP A 129 21.61 -18.98 -27.66
N THR A 130 20.73 -17.98 -27.61
CA THR A 130 20.99 -16.66 -28.20
C THR A 130 21.99 -15.85 -27.37
N VAL A 131 21.86 -15.84 -26.04
CA VAL A 131 22.79 -15.17 -25.13
C VAL A 131 24.20 -15.75 -25.26
N GLU A 132 24.33 -17.08 -25.24
CA GLU A 132 25.61 -17.78 -25.31
C GLU A 132 26.39 -17.46 -26.62
N ARG A 133 25.68 -17.25 -27.74
CA ARG A 133 26.31 -16.77 -28.98
C ARG A 133 26.98 -15.40 -28.86
N GLY A 134 26.45 -14.54 -27.95
CA GLY A 134 27.01 -13.21 -27.69
C GLY A 134 28.20 -13.21 -26.72
N VAL A 135 28.38 -14.25 -25.91
CA VAL A 135 29.40 -14.30 -24.84
C VAL A 135 30.83 -14.08 -25.36
N PRO A 136 31.26 -14.70 -26.49
CA PRO A 136 32.61 -14.46 -26.99
C PRO A 136 32.88 -12.99 -27.35
N ALA A 137 31.90 -12.29 -27.93
CA ALA A 137 32.03 -10.88 -28.27
C ALA A 137 32.08 -9.99 -27.00
N ALA A 138 31.21 -10.28 -26.01
CA ALA A 138 31.25 -9.60 -24.72
C ALA A 138 32.57 -9.80 -23.97
N ARG A 139 33.11 -11.03 -23.99
CA ARG A 139 34.42 -11.34 -23.40
C ARG A 139 35.57 -10.56 -24.10
N ALA A 140 35.45 -10.33 -25.40
CA ALA A 140 36.39 -9.50 -26.15
C ALA A 140 36.24 -7.99 -25.86
N GLY A 141 35.36 -7.59 -24.94
CA GLY A 141 35.13 -6.20 -24.55
C GLY A 141 34.13 -5.44 -25.42
N ARG A 142 33.40 -6.11 -26.30
CA ARG A 142 32.34 -5.50 -27.09
C ARG A 142 31.04 -5.40 -26.27
N MET A 143 30.25 -4.34 -26.50
CA MET A 143 28.85 -4.31 -26.09
C MET A 143 28.06 -5.19 -27.06
N VAL A 144 27.19 -6.05 -26.51
CA VAL A 144 26.35 -6.95 -27.33
C VAL A 144 24.89 -6.59 -27.11
N VAL A 145 24.14 -6.41 -28.17
CA VAL A 145 22.70 -6.19 -28.24
C VAL A 145 22.01 -7.34 -28.97
N PHE A 146 20.73 -7.52 -28.74
CA PHE A 146 19.94 -8.60 -29.33
C PHE A 146 18.90 -8.01 -30.29
N GLY A 147 18.98 -8.42 -31.55
CA GLY A 147 18.15 -7.91 -32.63
C GLY A 147 16.95 -8.79 -32.93
N ILE A 148 15.75 -8.22 -32.85
CA ILE A 148 14.49 -8.87 -33.24
C ILE A 148 14.17 -8.49 -34.68
N ARG A 149 13.82 -9.46 -35.55
CA ARG A 149 13.43 -9.16 -36.94
C ARG A 149 12.11 -8.37 -36.93
N PRO A 150 12.10 -7.18 -37.54
CA PRO A 150 10.91 -6.35 -37.63
C PRO A 150 9.82 -7.03 -38.47
N THR A 151 8.58 -6.90 -38.01
CA THR A 151 7.35 -7.34 -38.69
C THR A 151 6.44 -6.17 -39.06
N ALA A 152 6.70 -4.99 -38.52
CA ALA A 152 5.94 -3.76 -38.74
C ALA A 152 6.85 -2.52 -38.54
N PRO A 153 6.45 -1.31 -39.01
CA PRO A 153 7.23 -0.09 -38.82
C PRO A 153 6.94 0.54 -37.44
N GLU A 154 7.34 -0.13 -36.35
CA GLU A 154 7.12 0.32 -34.99
C GLU A 154 7.95 1.55 -34.64
N THR A 155 7.30 2.59 -34.14
CA THR A 155 7.96 3.84 -33.72
C THR A 155 8.29 3.85 -32.21
N GLY A 156 7.85 2.83 -31.49
CA GLY A 156 8.10 2.66 -30.05
C GLY A 156 9.42 1.99 -29.70
N TYR A 157 10.12 1.41 -30.68
CA TYR A 157 11.34 0.63 -30.50
C TYR A 157 12.59 1.32 -31.06
N GLY A 158 13.75 0.94 -30.52
CA GLY A 158 15.03 1.20 -31.15
C GLY A 158 15.30 0.29 -32.35
N TYR A 159 16.01 0.78 -33.35
CA TYR A 159 16.41 0.05 -34.53
C TYR A 159 17.93 -0.11 -34.59
N ILE A 160 18.39 -1.31 -34.95
CA ILE A 160 19.80 -1.69 -35.12
C ILE A 160 20.03 -2.02 -36.56
N GLU A 161 20.90 -1.30 -37.25
CA GLU A 161 21.36 -1.64 -38.58
C GLU A 161 22.49 -2.66 -38.50
N ALA A 162 22.24 -3.86 -39.04
CA ALA A 162 23.21 -4.93 -39.06
C ALA A 162 24.19 -4.74 -40.24
N GLY A 163 25.47 -4.82 -39.93
CA GLY A 163 26.57 -4.88 -40.90
C GLY A 163 26.97 -6.33 -41.27
N ALA A 164 28.26 -6.56 -41.42
CA ALA A 164 28.78 -7.89 -41.75
C ALA A 164 28.48 -8.93 -40.67
N ASP A 165 27.98 -10.09 -41.05
CA ASP A 165 27.78 -11.24 -40.18
C ASP A 165 29.06 -12.10 -40.14
N THR A 166 29.57 -12.33 -38.93
CA THR A 166 30.72 -13.18 -38.66
C THR A 166 30.31 -14.34 -37.75
N GLY A 167 29.65 -15.36 -38.32
CA GLY A 167 29.29 -16.58 -37.58
C GLY A 167 28.10 -16.44 -36.65
N GLY A 168 27.08 -15.66 -37.07
CA GLY A 168 25.85 -15.44 -36.31
C GLY A 168 25.91 -14.26 -35.32
N VAL A 169 26.95 -13.44 -35.40
CA VAL A 169 27.10 -12.16 -34.72
C VAL A 169 27.43 -11.10 -35.76
N SER A 170 26.60 -10.07 -35.87
CA SER A 170 26.79 -8.98 -36.84
C SER A 170 27.40 -7.75 -36.17
N ASP A 171 28.16 -6.98 -36.92
CA ASP A 171 28.57 -5.65 -36.51
C ASP A 171 27.35 -4.70 -36.54
N VAL A 172 27.27 -3.75 -35.61
CA VAL A 172 26.26 -2.68 -35.64
C VAL A 172 26.84 -1.48 -36.37
N THR A 173 26.24 -1.10 -37.49
CA THR A 173 26.63 0.09 -38.24
C THR A 173 25.93 1.35 -37.73
N ARG A 174 24.71 1.21 -37.23
CA ARG A 174 23.93 2.30 -36.69
C ARG A 174 22.93 1.80 -35.66
N PHE A 175 22.76 2.56 -34.61
CA PHE A 175 21.73 2.39 -33.58
C PHE A 175 20.87 3.64 -33.54
N VAL A 176 19.52 3.52 -33.61
CA VAL A 176 18.60 4.66 -33.65
C VAL A 176 17.41 4.36 -32.73
N GLU A 177 17.24 5.15 -31.70
CA GLU A 177 16.13 4.99 -30.74
C GLU A 177 14.88 5.73 -31.21
N LYS A 178 13.76 5.03 -31.33
CA LYS A 178 12.41 5.55 -31.60
C LYS A 178 12.32 6.50 -32.81
N PRO A 179 12.56 6.01 -34.04
CA PRO A 179 12.45 6.81 -35.25
C PRO A 179 11.00 7.24 -35.51
N ASP A 180 10.79 8.25 -36.34
CA ASP A 180 9.48 8.56 -36.90
C ASP A 180 8.94 7.45 -37.81
N LEU A 181 7.63 7.46 -38.07
CA LEU A 181 6.98 6.42 -38.89
C LEU A 181 7.60 6.27 -40.26
N LYS A 182 7.88 7.37 -40.98
CA LYS A 182 8.47 7.38 -42.30
C LYS A 182 9.88 6.72 -42.32
N THR A 183 10.66 7.01 -41.32
CA THR A 183 11.98 6.41 -41.12
C THR A 183 11.87 4.92 -40.79
N ALA A 184 10.91 4.53 -39.91
CA ALA A 184 10.66 3.13 -39.58
C ALA A 184 10.22 2.29 -40.80
N GLU A 185 9.38 2.86 -41.69
CA GLU A 185 9.00 2.22 -42.97
C GLU A 185 10.20 1.98 -43.88
N VAL A 186 11.12 2.95 -43.96
CA VAL A 186 12.37 2.80 -44.73
C VAL A 186 13.26 1.68 -44.14
N TYR A 187 13.35 1.62 -42.82
CA TYR A 187 14.15 0.57 -42.15
C TYR A 187 13.55 -0.82 -42.35
N LEU A 188 12.24 -0.95 -42.30
CA LEU A 188 11.55 -2.22 -42.57
C LEU A 188 11.81 -2.69 -44.01
N ALA A 189 11.70 -1.77 -44.97
CA ALA A 189 11.92 -2.07 -46.40
C ALA A 189 13.39 -2.43 -46.72
N ALA A 190 14.36 -1.88 -46.01
CA ALA A 190 15.77 -2.15 -46.17
C ALA A 190 16.18 -3.59 -45.80
N GLY A 191 15.46 -4.24 -44.88
CA GLY A 191 15.62 -5.65 -44.53
C GLY A 191 16.87 -6.00 -43.69
N ASN A 192 17.79 -5.06 -43.47
CA ASN A 192 19.00 -5.22 -42.65
C ASN A 192 18.87 -4.54 -41.27
N PHE A 193 17.69 -4.01 -40.92
CA PHE A 193 17.41 -3.47 -39.63
C PHE A 193 16.71 -4.48 -38.71
N PHE A 194 16.99 -4.39 -37.41
CA PHE A 194 16.40 -5.20 -36.35
C PHE A 194 15.89 -4.30 -35.27
N TRP A 195 14.81 -4.68 -34.56
CA TRP A 195 14.40 -4.00 -33.32
C TRP A 195 15.36 -4.33 -32.18
N ASN A 196 15.70 -3.35 -31.37
CA ASN A 196 16.43 -3.55 -30.12
C ASN A 196 15.54 -4.23 -29.07
N ALA A 197 15.96 -5.43 -28.66
CA ALA A 197 15.21 -6.17 -27.63
C ALA A 197 15.30 -5.56 -26.22
N GLY A 198 16.11 -4.51 -26.00
CA GLY A 198 16.37 -3.95 -24.67
C GLY A 198 17.17 -4.88 -23.74
N ILE A 199 17.83 -5.87 -24.32
CA ILE A 199 18.69 -6.85 -23.64
C ILE A 199 20.15 -6.52 -23.98
N PHE A 200 21.01 -6.45 -22.96
CA PHE A 200 22.40 -6.06 -23.13
C PHE A 200 23.33 -7.08 -22.47
N LEU A 201 24.38 -7.47 -23.19
CA LEU A 201 25.43 -8.34 -22.66
C LEU A 201 26.79 -7.66 -22.83
N PHE A 202 27.57 -7.58 -21.76
CA PHE A 202 28.84 -6.87 -21.79
C PHE A 202 29.75 -7.33 -20.65
N LYS A 203 31.04 -7.01 -20.79
CA LYS A 203 32.03 -7.14 -19.72
C LYS A 203 31.93 -5.92 -18.80
N ALA A 204 31.92 -6.13 -17.48
CA ALA A 204 31.70 -5.05 -16.52
C ALA A 204 32.71 -3.90 -16.67
N SER A 205 33.99 -4.20 -16.91
CA SER A 205 35.03 -3.19 -17.19
C SER A 205 34.76 -2.40 -18.48
N ALA A 206 34.30 -3.08 -19.53
CA ALA A 206 34.00 -2.39 -20.81
C ALA A 206 32.87 -1.38 -20.65
N MET A 207 31.82 -1.72 -19.89
CA MET A 207 30.74 -0.79 -19.58
C MET A 207 31.23 0.39 -18.72
N ARG A 208 32.04 0.13 -17.69
CA ARG A 208 32.68 1.19 -16.91
C ARG A 208 33.44 2.17 -17.80
N ASP A 209 34.28 1.64 -18.67
CA ASP A 209 35.14 2.46 -19.54
C ASP A 209 34.31 3.28 -20.55
N ALA A 210 33.21 2.70 -21.04
CA ALA A 210 32.23 3.41 -21.88
C ALA A 210 31.56 4.57 -21.11
N PHE A 211 31.12 4.36 -19.88
CA PHE A 211 30.58 5.44 -19.05
C PHE A 211 31.60 6.51 -18.75
N LEU A 212 32.82 6.14 -18.38
CA LEU A 212 33.89 7.12 -18.09
C LEU A 212 34.22 7.97 -19.30
N LYS A 213 34.13 7.39 -20.51
CA LYS A 213 34.40 8.11 -21.76
C LYS A 213 33.24 9.01 -22.20
N HIS A 214 31.98 8.53 -22.11
CA HIS A 214 30.85 9.19 -22.73
C HIS A 214 29.90 9.86 -21.73
N GLN A 215 29.85 9.39 -20.48
CA GLN A 215 28.95 9.87 -19.40
C GLN A 215 29.63 9.77 -18.04
N PRO A 216 30.79 10.44 -17.83
CA PRO A 216 31.58 10.30 -16.60
C PRO A 216 30.80 10.73 -15.36
N GLU A 217 29.92 11.71 -15.48
CA GLU A 217 29.10 12.19 -14.37
C GLU A 217 28.12 11.10 -13.86
N ILE A 218 27.47 10.35 -14.78
CA ILE A 218 26.57 9.25 -14.40
C ILE A 218 27.36 8.20 -13.62
N TRP A 219 28.54 7.80 -14.13
CA TRP A 219 29.36 6.78 -13.47
C TRP A 219 29.83 7.21 -12.10
N GLN A 220 30.39 8.40 -11.96
CA GLN A 220 30.93 8.90 -10.68
C GLN A 220 29.86 9.02 -9.62
N LYS A 221 28.68 9.53 -9.99
CA LYS A 221 27.55 9.66 -9.06
C LYS A 221 26.95 8.30 -8.71
N ALA A 222 26.82 7.37 -9.66
CA ALA A 222 26.39 6.00 -9.42
C ALA A 222 27.37 5.26 -8.49
N GLU A 223 28.67 5.43 -8.71
CA GLU A 223 29.70 4.85 -7.82
C GLU A 223 29.64 5.42 -6.41
N THR A 224 29.38 6.74 -6.28
CA THR A 224 29.19 7.39 -4.98
C THR A 224 27.97 6.84 -4.26
N ALA A 225 26.83 6.73 -4.93
CA ALA A 225 25.61 6.15 -4.37
C ALA A 225 25.80 4.68 -3.98
N PHE A 226 26.48 3.91 -4.84
CA PHE A 226 26.73 2.49 -4.59
C PHE A 226 27.67 2.23 -3.40
N LYS A 227 28.71 3.09 -3.21
CA LYS A 227 29.61 3.01 -2.05
C LYS A 227 28.92 3.37 -0.72
N ALA A 228 27.91 4.26 -0.79
CA ALA A 228 27.13 4.68 0.38
C ALA A 228 25.88 3.81 0.62
N ALA A 229 25.65 2.77 -0.21
CA ALA A 229 24.51 1.89 -0.09
C ALA A 229 24.57 1.08 1.21
N THR A 230 23.40 0.89 1.83
CA THR A 230 23.22 0.00 2.98
C THR A 230 22.69 -1.34 2.52
N SER A 231 22.92 -2.40 3.29
CA SER A 231 22.42 -3.73 2.98
C SER A 231 21.90 -4.44 4.22
N ASP A 232 20.80 -5.15 4.06
CA ASP A 232 20.23 -6.06 5.05
C ASP A 232 19.90 -7.42 4.41
N LEU A 233 19.19 -8.28 5.14
CA LEU A 233 18.77 -9.60 4.65
C LEU A 233 17.80 -9.52 3.45
N SER A 234 17.19 -8.38 3.21
CA SER A 234 16.19 -8.17 2.17
C SER A 234 16.75 -7.56 0.88
N GLY A 235 17.96 -6.98 0.93
CA GLY A 235 18.57 -6.39 -0.27
C GLY A 235 19.58 -5.29 0.00
N VAL A 236 19.95 -4.59 -1.07
CA VAL A 236 20.87 -3.44 -1.06
C VAL A 236 20.04 -2.19 -1.36
N TYR A 237 20.14 -1.17 -0.52
CA TYR A 237 19.37 0.08 -0.61
C TYR A 237 20.26 1.25 -0.96
N MET A 238 19.94 1.95 -2.04
CA MET A 238 20.67 3.14 -2.45
C MET A 238 20.19 4.35 -1.63
N PRO A 239 21.10 5.22 -1.10
CA PRO A 239 20.69 6.41 -0.38
C PRO A 239 20.06 7.45 -1.33
N LEU A 240 18.93 8.04 -0.92
CA LEU A 240 18.12 8.94 -1.75
C LEU A 240 18.93 10.11 -2.32
N ASP A 241 19.64 10.86 -1.44
CA ASP A 241 20.35 12.08 -1.85
C ASP A 241 21.45 11.80 -2.88
N ALA A 242 22.23 10.74 -2.67
CA ALA A 242 23.28 10.36 -3.60
C ALA A 242 22.71 9.81 -4.92
N TYR A 243 21.62 9.00 -4.84
CA TYR A 243 21.02 8.40 -6.02
C TYR A 243 20.26 9.40 -6.88
N GLN A 244 19.50 10.31 -6.28
CA GLN A 244 18.78 11.36 -7.02
C GLN A 244 19.72 12.37 -7.71
N ALA A 245 20.96 12.47 -7.29
CA ALA A 245 21.96 13.30 -7.95
C ALA A 245 22.45 12.73 -9.28
N ILE A 246 22.20 11.42 -9.58
CA ILE A 246 22.58 10.80 -10.85
C ILE A 246 21.74 11.42 -11.97
N PRO A 247 22.34 11.90 -13.09
CA PRO A 247 21.58 12.39 -14.22
C PRO A 247 20.67 11.30 -14.81
N SER A 248 19.39 11.63 -15.02
CA SER A 248 18.41 10.71 -15.60
C SER A 248 18.61 10.60 -17.10
N ASN A 249 19.02 9.42 -17.58
CA ASN A 249 19.20 9.14 -19.02
C ASN A 249 18.96 7.64 -19.29
N SER A 250 18.54 7.29 -20.50
CA SER A 250 18.49 5.87 -20.91
C SER A 250 19.89 5.38 -21.27
N ILE A 251 20.13 4.08 -21.13
CA ILE A 251 21.39 3.44 -21.55
C ILE A 251 21.58 3.56 -23.07
N ASP A 252 20.49 3.57 -23.81
CA ASP A 252 20.50 3.69 -25.27
C ASP A 252 21.13 5.03 -25.68
N TYR A 253 20.60 6.15 -25.23
CA TYR A 253 21.15 7.49 -25.51
C TYR A 253 22.48 7.78 -24.80
N ALA A 254 22.66 7.24 -23.61
CA ALA A 254 23.87 7.51 -22.82
C ALA A 254 25.10 6.81 -23.42
N ILE A 255 24.95 5.57 -23.84
CA ILE A 255 26.06 4.68 -24.22
C ILE A 255 25.85 4.07 -25.60
N MET A 256 24.74 3.39 -25.88
CA MET A 256 24.61 2.53 -27.07
C MET A 256 24.67 3.32 -28.39
N GLU A 257 24.14 4.52 -28.46
CA GLU A 257 24.27 5.40 -29.63
C GLU A 257 25.68 6.02 -29.79
N ARG A 258 26.57 5.91 -28.79
CA ARG A 258 27.86 6.60 -28.74
C ARG A 258 29.06 5.70 -28.84
N VAL A 259 28.89 4.42 -28.50
CA VAL A 259 29.96 3.43 -28.53
C VAL A 259 30.07 2.82 -29.94
N SER A 260 31.31 2.75 -30.48
CA SER A 260 31.60 2.03 -31.72
C SER A 260 31.89 0.56 -31.42
N GLY A 261 31.72 -0.28 -32.43
CA GLY A 261 32.08 -1.72 -32.36
C GLY A 261 31.08 -2.54 -31.54
N ILE A 262 29.83 -2.12 -31.44
CA ILE A 262 28.76 -2.94 -30.87
C ILE A 262 28.56 -4.19 -31.73
N ALA A 263 28.31 -5.31 -31.07
CA ALA A 263 27.94 -6.56 -31.71
C ALA A 263 26.41 -6.80 -31.56
N MET A 264 25.77 -7.31 -32.61
CA MET A 264 24.37 -7.69 -32.57
C MET A 264 24.23 -9.19 -32.80
N VAL A 265 23.45 -9.85 -31.94
CA VAL A 265 23.05 -11.25 -32.10
C VAL A 265 21.59 -11.29 -32.54
N PRO A 266 21.29 -11.84 -33.73
CA PRO A 266 19.89 -12.05 -34.14
C PRO A 266 19.21 -13.03 -33.18
N ALA A 267 18.07 -12.63 -32.61
CA ALA A 267 17.33 -13.46 -31.69
C ALA A 267 16.66 -14.63 -32.44
N SER A 268 16.75 -15.82 -31.84
CA SER A 268 16.06 -17.03 -32.31
C SER A 268 14.76 -17.33 -31.55
N PHE A 269 14.41 -16.50 -30.58
CA PHE A 269 13.18 -16.61 -29.81
C PHE A 269 12.12 -15.60 -30.27
N ARG A 270 10.84 -15.90 -29.98
CA ARG A 270 9.76 -14.93 -30.16
C ARG A 270 9.82 -13.93 -29.00
N TRP A 271 9.65 -12.66 -29.33
CA TRP A 271 9.75 -11.55 -28.40
C TRP A 271 8.59 -10.56 -28.60
N ASN A 272 8.06 -10.05 -27.52
CA ASN A 272 7.11 -8.94 -27.52
C ASN A 272 7.29 -8.12 -26.24
N ASP A 273 7.28 -6.79 -26.35
CA ASP A 273 7.39 -5.91 -25.18
C ASP A 273 6.06 -5.78 -24.43
N LEU A 274 4.94 -6.32 -24.92
CA LEU A 274 3.59 -6.16 -24.38
C LEU A 274 3.24 -4.72 -24.01
N GLY A 275 3.67 -3.78 -24.86
CA GLY A 275 3.60 -2.34 -24.59
C GLY A 275 2.22 -1.72 -24.84
N SER A 276 1.24 -2.46 -25.36
CA SER A 276 -0.08 -1.95 -25.71
C SER A 276 -1.15 -3.04 -25.68
N TRP A 277 -2.43 -2.66 -25.69
CA TRP A 277 -3.55 -3.60 -25.79
C TRP A 277 -3.55 -4.37 -27.12
N GLN A 278 -3.06 -3.75 -28.21
CA GLN A 278 -2.84 -4.45 -29.48
C GLN A 278 -1.82 -5.57 -29.32
N SER A 279 -0.68 -5.29 -28.69
CA SER A 279 0.36 -6.29 -28.44
C SER A 279 -0.14 -7.48 -27.61
N LEU A 280 -1.05 -7.24 -26.66
CA LEU A 280 -1.69 -8.30 -25.88
C LEU A 280 -2.67 -9.12 -26.73
N LEU A 281 -3.45 -8.48 -27.61
CA LEU A 281 -4.32 -9.17 -28.55
C LEU A 281 -3.52 -10.10 -29.49
N ASP A 282 -2.36 -9.63 -29.98
CA ASP A 282 -1.52 -10.37 -30.94
C ASP A 282 -0.84 -11.62 -30.34
N VAL A 283 -0.58 -11.65 -29.02
CA VAL A 283 0.16 -12.75 -28.38
C VAL A 283 -0.68 -13.68 -27.54
N SER A 284 -1.88 -13.26 -27.14
CA SER A 284 -2.76 -14.05 -26.26
C SER A 284 -3.57 -15.09 -27.06
N PRO A 285 -3.92 -16.22 -26.44
CA PRO A 285 -4.85 -17.15 -27.06
C PRO A 285 -6.20 -16.49 -27.36
N SER A 286 -6.66 -16.61 -28.61
CA SER A 286 -7.93 -16.04 -29.07
C SER A 286 -8.96 -17.15 -29.34
N ASP A 287 -10.24 -16.79 -29.28
CA ASP A 287 -11.34 -17.64 -29.74
C ASP A 287 -11.39 -17.72 -31.29
N LYS A 288 -12.39 -18.45 -31.81
CA LYS A 288 -12.59 -18.64 -33.27
C LYS A 288 -12.85 -17.33 -34.04
N ASP A 289 -13.33 -16.30 -33.36
CA ASP A 289 -13.68 -15.00 -33.92
C ASP A 289 -12.56 -13.95 -33.66
N GLY A 290 -11.38 -14.42 -33.19
CA GLY A 290 -10.20 -13.59 -32.95
C GLY A 290 -10.25 -12.78 -31.66
N ASN A 291 -11.19 -13.04 -30.74
CA ASN A 291 -11.29 -12.31 -29.49
C ASN A 291 -10.41 -12.93 -28.40
N VAL A 292 -9.76 -12.09 -27.63
CA VAL A 292 -9.10 -12.46 -26.37
C VAL A 292 -10.01 -12.11 -25.22
N ILE A 293 -10.46 -13.13 -24.48
CA ILE A 293 -11.41 -13.00 -23.38
C ILE A 293 -10.70 -13.33 -22.06
N VAL A 294 -10.69 -12.38 -21.11
CA VAL A 294 -10.04 -12.55 -19.81
C VAL A 294 -11.01 -12.15 -18.67
N GLY A 295 -11.18 -13.04 -17.70
CA GLY A 295 -12.02 -12.78 -16.54
C GLY A 295 -13.50 -13.02 -16.79
N ASP A 296 -14.38 -12.29 -16.08
CA ASP A 296 -15.85 -12.45 -16.16
C ASP A 296 -16.43 -11.63 -17.34
N VAL A 297 -16.52 -12.26 -18.51
CA VAL A 297 -16.90 -11.60 -19.76
C VAL A 297 -17.97 -12.42 -20.50
N VAL A 298 -19.02 -11.73 -20.99
CA VAL A 298 -19.99 -12.26 -21.95
C VAL A 298 -19.85 -11.47 -23.24
N ALA A 299 -19.41 -12.12 -24.32
CA ALA A 299 -19.24 -11.54 -25.64
C ALA A 299 -20.20 -12.19 -26.64
N ILE A 300 -20.95 -11.37 -27.39
CA ILE A 300 -21.88 -11.80 -28.43
C ILE A 300 -21.56 -11.03 -29.71
N ASP A 301 -21.37 -11.73 -30.83
CA ASP A 301 -21.08 -11.14 -32.14
C ASP A 301 -19.89 -10.15 -32.09
N CYS A 302 -18.85 -10.45 -31.28
CA CYS A 302 -17.62 -9.69 -31.20
C CYS A 302 -16.53 -10.32 -32.07
N GLU A 303 -15.68 -9.48 -32.69
CA GLU A 303 -14.59 -9.91 -33.57
C GLU A 303 -13.29 -9.15 -33.25
N ASN A 304 -12.14 -9.82 -33.29
CA ASN A 304 -10.78 -9.25 -33.17
C ASN A 304 -10.61 -8.29 -31.99
N SER A 305 -11.21 -8.60 -30.84
CA SER A 305 -11.31 -7.68 -29.72
C SER A 305 -10.64 -8.22 -28.47
N TYR A 306 -10.03 -7.32 -27.67
CA TYR A 306 -9.50 -7.65 -26.36
C TYR A 306 -10.50 -7.25 -25.29
N LEU A 307 -11.11 -8.23 -24.63
CA LEU A 307 -12.19 -8.05 -23.66
C LEU A 307 -11.75 -8.57 -22.29
N ARG A 308 -11.57 -7.68 -21.33
CA ARG A 308 -11.12 -8.06 -19.98
C ARG A 308 -12.02 -7.49 -18.91
N GLY A 309 -12.60 -8.37 -18.09
CA GLY A 309 -13.43 -8.03 -16.93
C GLY A 309 -12.78 -8.49 -15.63
N ASP A 310 -12.10 -7.58 -14.92
CA ASP A 310 -11.48 -7.84 -13.63
C ASP A 310 -12.39 -7.30 -12.50
N GLY A 311 -13.07 -8.23 -11.80
CA GLY A 311 -13.91 -7.91 -10.64
C GLY A 311 -15.31 -7.40 -10.94
N ARG A 312 -15.71 -7.31 -12.22
CA ARG A 312 -17.07 -6.99 -12.69
C ARG A 312 -17.39 -7.78 -13.93
N LEU A 313 -18.66 -8.19 -14.07
CA LEU A 313 -19.15 -8.73 -15.33
C LEU A 313 -19.02 -7.66 -16.42
N LEU A 314 -18.30 -7.98 -17.49
CA LEU A 314 -18.24 -7.22 -18.72
C LEU A 314 -19.13 -7.90 -19.77
N SER A 315 -20.12 -7.20 -20.30
CA SER A 315 -20.94 -7.69 -21.41
C SER A 315 -20.73 -6.82 -22.63
N ALA A 316 -20.40 -7.42 -23.76
CA ALA A 316 -20.17 -6.77 -25.04
C ALA A 316 -20.96 -7.45 -26.16
N ILE A 317 -21.53 -6.67 -27.07
CA ILE A 317 -22.27 -7.17 -28.23
C ILE A 317 -21.90 -6.37 -29.48
N GLY A 318 -21.62 -7.06 -30.59
CA GLY A 318 -21.37 -6.45 -31.89
C GLY A 318 -20.07 -5.62 -31.97
N MET A 319 -19.10 -5.84 -31.05
CA MET A 319 -17.85 -5.06 -31.01
C MET A 319 -16.82 -5.66 -31.95
N LYS A 320 -16.08 -4.79 -32.69
CA LYS A 320 -15.01 -5.17 -33.62
C LYS A 320 -13.78 -4.29 -33.40
N ASP A 321 -12.62 -4.92 -33.42
CA ASP A 321 -11.30 -4.26 -33.34
C ASP A 321 -11.18 -3.29 -32.13
N VAL A 322 -11.74 -3.68 -30.97
CA VAL A 322 -11.74 -2.85 -29.75
C VAL A 322 -11.00 -3.52 -28.60
N ALA A 323 -10.43 -2.69 -27.75
CA ALA A 323 -9.99 -3.09 -26.41
C ALA A 323 -10.98 -2.54 -25.39
N ILE A 324 -11.62 -3.41 -24.62
CA ILE A 324 -12.47 -3.07 -23.48
C ILE A 324 -11.88 -3.72 -22.25
N VAL A 325 -11.42 -2.89 -21.32
CA VAL A 325 -10.76 -3.35 -20.08
C VAL A 325 -11.47 -2.70 -18.90
N SER A 326 -12.13 -3.51 -18.11
CA SER A 326 -12.87 -3.08 -16.93
C SER A 326 -12.22 -3.63 -15.68
N THR A 327 -11.77 -2.72 -14.81
CA THR A 327 -11.34 -3.01 -13.44
C THR A 327 -12.45 -2.63 -12.45
N SER A 328 -12.25 -2.86 -11.17
CA SER A 328 -13.27 -2.53 -10.15
C SER A 328 -13.59 -1.03 -10.05
N ASP A 329 -12.70 -0.13 -10.50
CA ASP A 329 -12.82 1.33 -10.38
C ASP A 329 -12.76 2.10 -11.71
N ALA A 330 -12.31 1.47 -12.78
CA ALA A 330 -12.15 2.15 -14.07
C ALA A 330 -12.50 1.22 -15.24
N THR A 331 -13.05 1.79 -16.30
CA THR A 331 -13.28 1.09 -17.57
C THR A 331 -12.63 1.88 -18.70
N PHE A 332 -11.80 1.21 -19.47
CA PHE A 332 -11.17 1.73 -20.68
C PHE A 332 -11.83 1.10 -21.91
N VAL A 333 -12.14 1.93 -22.91
CA VAL A 333 -12.67 1.50 -24.20
C VAL A 333 -11.99 2.29 -25.31
N ALA A 334 -11.38 1.60 -26.26
CA ALA A 334 -10.82 2.24 -27.45
C ALA A 334 -10.72 1.23 -28.62
N PRO A 335 -10.66 1.68 -29.88
CA PRO A 335 -10.16 0.85 -30.96
C PRO A 335 -8.71 0.37 -30.64
N VAL A 336 -8.39 -0.88 -30.90
CA VAL A 336 -7.04 -1.43 -30.61
C VAL A 336 -5.94 -0.62 -31.30
N SER A 337 -6.21 -0.07 -32.49
CA SER A 337 -5.29 0.84 -33.22
C SER A 337 -4.96 2.14 -32.46
N HIS A 338 -5.75 2.52 -31.46
CA HIS A 338 -5.52 3.70 -30.62
C HIS A 338 -4.88 3.39 -29.27
N SER A 339 -4.52 2.15 -29.00
CA SER A 339 -3.96 1.71 -27.70
C SER A 339 -2.68 2.44 -27.29
N GLN A 340 -1.88 2.97 -28.23
CA GLN A 340 -0.74 3.83 -27.91
C GLN A 340 -1.13 5.19 -27.30
N ASN A 341 -2.37 5.67 -27.54
CA ASN A 341 -2.86 6.94 -27.03
C ASN A 341 -3.33 6.89 -25.57
N VAL A 342 -3.36 5.74 -24.93
CA VAL A 342 -3.72 5.56 -23.51
C VAL A 342 -2.93 6.50 -22.59
N LYS A 343 -1.65 6.74 -22.93
CA LYS A 343 -0.80 7.67 -22.20
C LYS A 343 -1.42 9.06 -22.04
N LYS A 344 -2.13 9.57 -23.06
CA LYS A 344 -2.81 10.89 -23.00
C LYS A 344 -3.94 10.91 -21.95
N ILE A 345 -4.65 9.79 -21.79
CA ILE A 345 -5.70 9.65 -20.77
C ILE A 345 -5.05 9.67 -19.38
N VAL A 346 -3.96 8.90 -19.19
CA VAL A 346 -3.23 8.87 -17.93
C VAL A 346 -2.72 10.27 -17.55
N GLU A 347 -2.09 11.00 -18.48
CA GLU A 347 -1.64 12.37 -18.25
C GLU A 347 -2.77 13.33 -17.87
N GLN A 348 -3.97 13.16 -18.46
CA GLN A 348 -5.14 13.97 -18.12
C GLN A 348 -5.69 13.62 -16.72
N LEU A 349 -5.71 12.33 -16.36
CA LEU A 349 -6.13 11.87 -15.05
C LEU A 349 -5.16 12.36 -13.95
N GLU A 350 -3.84 12.31 -14.21
CA GLU A 350 -2.82 12.83 -13.31
C GLU A 350 -2.97 14.35 -13.08
N LYS A 351 -3.16 15.14 -14.14
CA LYS A 351 -3.41 16.57 -14.05
C LYS A 351 -4.69 16.91 -13.25
N SER A 352 -5.67 16.03 -13.25
CA SER A 352 -6.91 16.18 -12.48
C SER A 352 -6.83 15.57 -11.08
N GLY A 353 -5.65 15.07 -10.66
CA GLY A 353 -5.44 14.50 -9.32
C GLY A 353 -6.17 13.18 -9.07
N ARG A 354 -6.53 12.43 -10.12
CA ARG A 354 -7.23 11.15 -10.01
C ARG A 354 -6.29 10.07 -9.47
N LEU A 355 -6.78 9.29 -8.51
CA LEU A 355 -5.99 8.22 -7.86
C LEU A 355 -5.89 6.96 -8.71
N GLU A 356 -6.76 6.78 -9.67
CA GLU A 356 -6.82 5.62 -10.57
C GLU A 356 -5.58 5.48 -11.48
N THR A 357 -4.69 6.45 -11.49
CA THR A 357 -3.37 6.35 -12.13
C THR A 357 -2.29 5.84 -11.20
N LYS A 358 -2.50 6.02 -9.88
CA LYS A 358 -1.51 5.72 -8.84
C LYS A 358 -1.74 4.39 -8.17
N PHE A 359 -3.00 4.06 -7.86
CA PHE A 359 -3.35 2.93 -7.01
C PHE A 359 -4.26 1.95 -7.73
N THR A 360 -3.93 0.66 -7.62
CA THR A 360 -4.75 -0.45 -8.09
C THR A 360 -5.75 -0.78 -6.99
N PRO A 361 -7.06 -0.71 -7.24
CA PRO A 361 -8.01 -1.24 -6.26
C PRO A 361 -7.73 -2.72 -6.09
N ALA A 362 -7.66 -3.19 -4.86
CA ALA A 362 -7.62 -4.61 -4.61
C ALA A 362 -8.86 -5.23 -5.25
N HIS A 363 -8.63 -6.21 -6.08
CA HIS A 363 -9.61 -6.79 -6.98
C HIS A 363 -10.96 -6.99 -6.30
N GLY A 364 -11.98 -6.28 -6.82
CA GLY A 364 -13.37 -6.48 -6.45
C GLY A 364 -13.89 -7.84 -6.89
N ARG A 365 -13.27 -8.91 -6.42
CA ARG A 365 -13.95 -10.19 -6.35
C ARG A 365 -15.08 -10.02 -5.36
N VAL A 366 -16.31 -10.31 -5.76
CA VAL A 366 -17.29 -10.85 -4.83
C VAL A 366 -16.62 -12.11 -4.27
N LEU A 367 -15.98 -11.94 -3.12
CA LEU A 367 -15.14 -12.98 -2.56
C LEU A 367 -16.08 -14.08 -2.10
N ALA A 368 -15.83 -15.33 -2.52
CA ALA A 368 -16.48 -16.50 -1.98
C ALA A 368 -16.39 -16.50 -0.45
N ASN A 369 -17.36 -17.11 0.26
CA ASN A 369 -17.39 -17.18 1.73
C ASN A 369 -15.99 -17.43 2.32
N GLY A 370 -15.54 -16.58 3.26
CA GLY A 370 -14.22 -16.63 3.90
C GLY A 370 -13.09 -15.88 3.19
N ALA A 371 -13.33 -15.25 2.05
CA ALA A 371 -12.28 -14.55 1.31
C ALA A 371 -11.96 -13.16 1.88
N TRP A 372 -12.95 -12.45 2.48
CA TRP A 372 -12.69 -11.24 3.22
C TRP A 372 -11.81 -11.51 4.44
N ARG A 373 -12.02 -12.62 5.14
CA ARG A 373 -11.16 -13.02 6.24
C ARG A 373 -9.69 -13.12 5.81
N ARG A 374 -9.38 -13.82 4.70
CA ARG A 374 -7.99 -13.91 4.19
C ARG A 374 -7.43 -12.55 3.76
N ARG A 375 -8.25 -11.69 3.12
CA ARG A 375 -7.81 -10.35 2.68
C ARG A 375 -7.50 -9.45 3.88
N VAL A 376 -8.35 -9.46 4.91
CA VAL A 376 -8.16 -8.74 6.17
C VAL A 376 -6.90 -9.23 6.88
N GLN A 377 -6.76 -10.54 7.04
CA GLN A 377 -5.59 -11.17 7.65
C GLN A 377 -4.30 -10.73 6.94
N HIS A 378 -4.26 -10.84 5.61
CA HIS A 378 -3.12 -10.46 4.81
C HIS A 378 -2.80 -8.97 4.95
N TRP A 379 -3.79 -8.07 4.77
CA TRP A 379 -3.55 -6.64 4.89
C TRP A 379 -3.04 -6.26 6.27
N LEU A 380 -3.64 -6.85 7.32
CA LEU A 380 -3.28 -6.51 8.70
C LEU A 380 -1.89 -7.04 9.07
N MET A 381 -1.60 -8.33 8.82
CA MET A 381 -0.40 -9.01 9.31
C MET A 381 0.81 -8.84 8.40
N ASP A 382 0.58 -8.78 7.08
CA ASP A 382 1.67 -8.83 6.10
C ASP A 382 1.93 -7.47 5.42
N GLU A 383 1.00 -6.51 5.52
CA GLU A 383 1.15 -5.20 4.89
C GLU A 383 1.27 -4.07 5.94
N THR A 384 0.22 -3.82 6.75
CA THR A 384 0.16 -2.61 7.58
C THR A 384 0.98 -2.72 8.87
N LEU A 385 0.91 -3.83 9.61
CA LEU A 385 1.73 -4.03 10.81
C LEU A 385 3.24 -3.97 10.51
N PRO A 386 3.78 -4.67 9.49
CA PRO A 386 5.19 -4.55 9.12
C PRO A 386 5.60 -3.12 8.73
N LEU A 387 4.76 -2.39 8.00
CA LEU A 387 5.05 -1.00 7.60
C LEU A 387 5.13 -0.09 8.82
N TRP A 388 4.10 -0.11 9.67
CA TRP A 388 4.04 0.80 10.82
C TRP A 388 5.01 0.41 11.95
N SER A 389 5.47 -0.84 12.02
CA SER A 389 6.51 -1.29 12.96
C SER A 389 7.93 -0.85 12.58
N THR A 390 8.10 -0.31 11.38
CA THR A 390 9.38 0.18 10.86
C THR A 390 9.30 1.67 10.57
N VAL A 391 8.66 2.06 9.45
CA VAL A 391 8.56 3.46 9.02
C VAL A 391 7.73 4.33 9.98
N GLY A 392 6.78 3.74 10.71
CA GLY A 392 5.98 4.44 11.71
C GLY A 392 6.72 4.80 13.00
N VAL A 393 7.92 4.23 13.22
CA VAL A 393 8.74 4.43 14.42
C VAL A 393 9.70 5.59 14.24
N ASP A 394 9.77 6.48 15.22
CA ASP A 394 10.77 7.54 15.25
C ASP A 394 11.99 7.09 16.06
N GLU A 395 12.98 6.53 15.38
CA GLU A 395 14.22 6.06 16.01
C GLU A 395 15.14 7.22 16.45
N GLN A 396 14.98 8.39 15.84
CA GLN A 396 15.84 9.55 16.12
C GLN A 396 15.46 10.24 17.43
N PHE A 397 14.18 10.49 17.64
CA PHE A 397 13.68 11.25 18.79
C PHE A 397 12.82 10.42 19.75
N GLY A 398 12.53 9.19 19.40
CA GLY A 398 11.71 8.27 20.17
C GLY A 398 10.20 8.40 19.90
N GLY A 399 9.44 7.39 20.30
CA GLY A 399 8.01 7.28 20.04
C GLY A 399 7.69 6.97 18.58
N PHE A 400 6.54 7.43 18.11
CA PHE A 400 6.03 7.14 16.78
C PHE A 400 5.78 8.42 16.00
N HIS A 401 5.82 8.33 14.66
CA HIS A 401 5.44 9.44 13.80
C HIS A 401 3.92 9.68 13.82
N GLU A 402 3.50 10.94 13.81
CA GLU A 402 2.09 11.34 13.86
C GLU A 402 1.34 11.03 12.56
N ALA A 403 2.04 11.06 11.44
CA ALA A 403 1.49 10.74 10.12
C ALA A 403 2.61 10.34 9.14
N LEU A 404 2.22 9.57 8.12
CA LEU A 404 3.04 9.28 6.95
C LEU A 404 2.47 9.97 5.71
N GLY A 405 3.32 10.29 4.75
CA GLY A 405 2.90 10.59 3.39
C GLY A 405 2.41 9.32 2.67
N PHE A 406 1.73 9.48 1.53
CA PHE A 406 1.37 8.35 0.68
C PHE A 406 2.57 7.68 -0.01
N ASP A 407 3.74 8.26 0.10
CA ASP A 407 5.03 7.66 -0.26
C ASP A 407 5.68 6.87 0.89
N ALA A 408 4.91 6.62 1.95
CA ALA A 408 5.33 5.98 3.19
C ALA A 408 6.48 6.70 3.92
N ARG A 409 6.68 8.02 3.70
CA ARG A 409 7.68 8.80 4.43
C ARG A 409 7.06 9.48 5.65
N PRO A 410 7.79 9.52 6.77
CA PRO A 410 7.36 10.26 7.95
C PRO A 410 7.18 11.76 7.68
N LEU A 411 6.13 12.33 8.26
CA LEU A 411 5.88 13.76 8.22
C LEU A 411 6.27 14.39 9.56
N ALA A 412 7.05 15.49 9.51
CA ALA A 412 7.46 16.23 10.71
C ALA A 412 6.26 16.97 11.30
N LYS A 413 5.60 16.34 12.28
CA LYS A 413 4.41 16.88 12.98
C LYS A 413 4.53 16.72 14.48
N PRO A 414 3.84 17.59 15.27
CA PRO A 414 3.72 17.39 16.71
C PRO A 414 3.10 16.03 17.03
N LYS A 415 3.69 15.32 17.98
CA LYS A 415 3.26 13.99 18.46
C LYS A 415 2.20 14.16 19.54
N ARG A 416 0.95 13.83 19.23
CA ARG A 416 -0.13 13.85 20.20
C ARG A 416 -0.05 12.63 21.13
N MET A 417 -0.27 12.83 22.41
CA MET A 417 -0.19 11.76 23.42
C MET A 417 -1.13 10.60 23.08
N ARG A 418 -2.37 10.89 22.67
CA ARG A 418 -3.32 9.85 22.22
C ARG A 418 -2.84 9.05 21.03
N THR A 419 -2.07 9.65 20.09
CA THR A 419 -1.51 8.92 18.96
C THR A 419 -0.42 7.96 19.41
N MET A 420 0.46 8.39 20.30
CA MET A 420 1.50 7.53 20.90
C MET A 420 0.86 6.33 21.61
N ALA A 421 -0.13 6.59 22.45
CA ALA A 421 -0.88 5.56 23.17
C ALA A 421 -1.59 4.57 22.21
N ARG A 422 -2.23 5.06 21.15
CA ARG A 422 -2.90 4.24 20.14
C ARG A 422 -1.95 3.34 19.37
N GLN A 423 -0.70 3.77 19.13
CA GLN A 423 0.31 2.90 18.55
C GLN A 423 0.71 1.78 19.50
N VAL A 424 0.95 2.09 20.79
CA VAL A 424 1.22 1.07 21.83
C VAL A 424 0.08 0.05 21.90
N TYR A 425 -1.17 0.52 21.92
CA TYR A 425 -2.35 -0.35 21.88
C TYR A 425 -2.36 -1.26 20.66
N ALA A 426 -2.15 -0.71 19.46
CA ALA A 426 -2.22 -1.47 18.22
C ALA A 426 -1.19 -2.61 18.21
N PHE A 427 0.05 -2.36 18.64
CA PHE A 427 1.07 -3.40 18.73
C PHE A 427 0.80 -4.42 19.87
N ALA A 428 0.19 -3.99 20.98
CA ALA A 428 -0.23 -4.91 22.02
C ALA A 428 -1.34 -5.87 21.55
N VAL A 429 -2.31 -5.38 20.77
CA VAL A 429 -3.36 -6.20 20.15
C VAL A 429 -2.75 -7.13 19.08
N ALA A 430 -1.84 -6.64 18.26
CA ALA A 430 -1.13 -7.46 17.27
C ALA A 430 -0.38 -8.64 17.93
N LYS A 431 0.33 -8.40 19.04
CA LYS A 431 1.00 -9.43 19.83
C LYS A 431 0.01 -10.47 20.37
N GLN A 432 -1.15 -10.03 20.90
CA GLN A 432 -2.19 -10.94 21.40
C GLN A 432 -2.69 -11.90 20.29
N ARG A 433 -2.66 -11.47 19.04
CA ARG A 433 -3.03 -12.30 17.88
C ARG A 433 -1.90 -13.10 17.27
N GLY A 434 -0.74 -13.12 17.90
CA GLY A 434 0.41 -13.91 17.44
C GLY A 434 1.16 -13.30 16.26
N TRP A 435 1.07 -11.97 16.05
CA TRP A 435 1.97 -11.32 15.11
C TRP A 435 3.42 -11.47 15.61
N ASP A 436 4.28 -12.03 14.76
CA ASP A 436 5.64 -12.44 15.05
C ASP A 436 6.70 -11.33 14.90
N GLY A 437 6.24 -10.09 14.66
CA GLY A 437 7.12 -8.92 14.60
C GLY A 437 7.66 -8.50 15.98
N ASN A 438 8.37 -7.37 16.02
CA ASN A 438 9.04 -6.82 17.20
C ASN A 438 8.10 -6.10 18.20
N ALA A 439 6.87 -6.64 18.41
CA ALA A 439 5.82 -5.99 19.18
C ALA A 439 6.24 -5.60 20.61
N ASP A 440 7.00 -6.43 21.32
CA ASP A 440 7.48 -6.13 22.68
C ASP A 440 8.36 -4.88 22.69
N GLN A 441 9.30 -4.79 21.75
CA GLN A 441 10.20 -3.65 21.62
C GLN A 441 9.44 -2.37 21.30
N LEU A 442 8.39 -2.45 20.44
CA LEU A 442 7.56 -1.32 20.07
C LEU A 442 6.69 -0.83 21.21
N ILE A 443 6.11 -1.74 21.98
CA ILE A 443 5.34 -1.41 23.20
C ILE A 443 6.23 -0.70 24.22
N ASP A 444 7.41 -1.27 24.51
CA ASP A 444 8.38 -0.67 25.43
C ASP A 444 8.90 0.67 24.93
N HIS A 445 9.15 0.80 23.62
CA HIS A 445 9.58 2.05 22.99
C HIS A 445 8.55 3.16 23.18
N GLY A 446 7.29 2.87 22.88
CA GLY A 446 6.19 3.83 23.02
C GLY A 446 5.91 4.22 24.46
N ILE A 447 5.85 3.24 25.39
CA ILE A 447 5.62 3.50 26.82
C ILE A 447 6.75 4.33 27.41
N ARG A 448 8.01 3.99 27.11
CA ARG A 448 9.17 4.75 27.58
C ARG A 448 9.14 6.20 27.07
N PHE A 449 8.89 6.39 25.78
CA PHE A 449 8.78 7.74 25.22
C PHE A 449 7.68 8.56 25.89
N MET A 450 6.48 7.98 26.08
CA MET A 450 5.39 8.67 26.77
C MET A 450 5.79 9.01 28.21
N ALA A 451 6.36 8.07 28.96
CA ALA A 451 6.75 8.27 30.36
C ALA A 451 7.85 9.33 30.53
N ASP A 452 8.88 9.31 29.66
CA ASP A 452 10.04 10.20 29.78
C ASP A 452 9.75 11.61 29.28
N LYS A 453 8.88 11.78 28.26
CA LYS A 453 8.66 13.06 27.58
C LYS A 453 7.29 13.67 27.83
N GLY A 454 6.28 12.85 28.07
CA GLY A 454 4.90 13.30 28.12
C GLY A 454 4.30 13.42 29.53
N ARG A 455 5.02 12.99 30.57
CA ARG A 455 4.54 13.07 31.96
C ARG A 455 4.67 14.48 32.53
N THR A 456 3.68 14.89 33.29
CA THR A 456 3.72 16.14 34.07
C THR A 456 4.11 15.84 35.53
N ASP A 457 4.58 16.87 36.24
CA ASP A 457 4.94 16.78 37.67
C ASP A 457 3.74 16.36 38.53
N ARG A 458 2.50 16.59 38.07
CA ARG A 458 1.27 16.20 38.74
C ARG A 458 0.88 14.74 38.49
N GLY A 459 1.59 14.06 37.59
CA GLY A 459 1.32 12.68 37.23
C GLY A 459 0.34 12.50 36.06
N GLY A 460 -0.07 13.58 35.40
CA GLY A 460 -0.87 13.59 34.18
C GLY A 460 -0.03 13.44 32.92
N TRP A 461 -0.66 13.63 31.77
CA TRP A 461 -0.06 13.52 30.46
C TRP A 461 -0.33 14.77 29.64
N VAL A 462 0.73 15.35 29.03
CA VAL A 462 0.59 16.50 28.14
C VAL A 462 -0.14 16.10 26.85
N ARG A 463 -0.85 17.05 26.21
CA ARG A 463 -1.59 16.77 24.98
C ARG A 463 -0.69 16.51 23.78
N ALA A 464 0.41 17.28 23.61
CA ALA A 464 1.29 17.14 22.46
C ALA A 464 2.73 17.54 22.74
N LEU A 465 3.65 16.90 21.99
CA LEU A 465 5.07 17.12 21.98
C LEU A 465 5.51 17.54 20.56
N ASN A 466 6.55 18.35 20.45
CA ASN A 466 7.25 18.56 19.19
C ASN A 466 7.89 17.24 18.68
N PRO A 467 8.30 17.15 17.42
CA PRO A 467 8.99 15.96 16.92
C PRO A 467 10.20 15.52 17.76
N ASP A 468 10.94 16.49 18.34
CA ASP A 468 12.12 16.25 19.21
C ASP A 468 11.78 15.82 20.65
N GLY A 469 10.50 15.71 20.98
CA GLY A 469 10.03 15.33 22.32
C GLY A 469 9.89 16.49 23.32
N SER A 470 10.14 17.74 22.94
CA SER A 470 9.83 18.90 23.78
C SER A 470 8.33 19.19 23.82
N VAL A 471 7.82 19.68 24.96
CA VAL A 471 6.38 19.96 25.12
C VAL A 471 5.95 21.15 24.25
N VAL A 472 4.91 20.96 23.42
CA VAL A 472 4.29 22.02 22.62
C VAL A 472 2.88 22.36 23.10
N ASP A 473 2.13 21.39 23.62
CA ASP A 473 0.81 21.63 24.23
C ASP A 473 0.75 20.92 25.59
N PRO A 474 0.87 21.69 26.70
CA PRO A 474 0.94 21.14 28.06
C PRO A 474 -0.42 20.77 28.65
N VAL A 475 -1.53 20.97 27.95
CA VAL A 475 -2.87 20.68 28.45
C VAL A 475 -3.00 19.19 28.80
N GLU A 476 -3.53 18.91 29.97
CA GLU A 476 -3.82 17.56 30.45
C GLU A 476 -5.28 17.23 30.13
N ASP A 477 -5.52 16.67 28.96
CA ASP A 477 -6.85 16.43 28.39
C ASP A 477 -7.40 15.05 28.80
N ALA A 478 -8.64 14.96 29.24
CA ALA A 478 -9.29 13.71 29.67
C ALA A 478 -9.28 12.63 28.58
N TYR A 479 -9.40 13.04 27.31
CA TYR A 479 -9.38 12.13 26.17
C TYR A 479 -8.00 11.47 25.98
N ASP A 480 -6.91 12.24 26.08
CA ASP A 480 -5.56 11.70 26.01
C ASP A 480 -5.29 10.71 27.15
N HIS A 481 -5.76 11.00 28.37
CA HIS A 481 -5.66 10.10 29.51
C HIS A 481 -6.44 8.79 29.30
N ALA A 482 -7.62 8.84 28.70
CA ALA A 482 -8.40 7.65 28.36
C ALA A 482 -7.65 6.75 27.38
N CYS A 483 -7.06 7.34 26.33
CA CYS A 483 -6.25 6.59 25.34
C CYS A 483 -5.02 5.95 25.98
N VAL A 484 -4.33 6.68 26.89
CA VAL A 484 -3.18 6.12 27.63
C VAL A 484 -3.60 4.96 28.52
N LEU A 485 -4.69 5.09 29.28
CA LEU A 485 -5.18 4.01 30.12
C LEU A 485 -5.55 2.77 29.32
N LEU A 486 -6.18 2.93 28.17
CA LEU A 486 -6.52 1.83 27.29
C LEU A 486 -5.26 1.11 26.77
N ALA A 487 -4.27 1.89 26.32
CA ALA A 487 -2.99 1.34 25.84
C ALA A 487 -2.25 0.57 26.95
N LEU A 488 -2.20 1.14 28.16
CA LEU A 488 -1.56 0.50 29.31
C LEU A 488 -2.28 -0.79 29.73
N ALA A 489 -3.62 -0.87 29.63
CA ALA A 489 -4.35 -2.11 29.90
C ALA A 489 -3.93 -3.25 28.96
N HIS A 490 -3.83 -2.96 27.66
CA HIS A 490 -3.40 -3.95 26.67
C HIS A 490 -1.92 -4.29 26.77
N ALA A 491 -1.06 -3.31 27.06
CA ALA A 491 0.36 -3.53 27.34
C ALA A 491 0.58 -4.42 28.58
N HIS A 492 -0.18 -4.18 29.65
CA HIS A 492 -0.15 -5.02 30.86
C HIS A 492 -0.60 -6.45 30.56
N ARG A 493 -1.65 -6.63 29.76
CA ARG A 493 -2.14 -7.96 29.34
C ARG A 493 -1.07 -8.78 28.63
N VAL A 494 -0.18 -8.15 27.86
CA VAL A 494 0.91 -8.83 27.12
C VAL A 494 2.24 -8.88 27.88
N GLY A 495 2.25 -8.45 29.18
CA GLY A 495 3.36 -8.65 30.09
C GLY A 495 4.32 -7.47 30.23
N ASN A 496 3.96 -6.26 29.76
CA ASN A 496 4.78 -5.07 30.03
C ASN A 496 4.79 -4.74 31.53
N ALA A 497 5.99 -4.63 32.12
CA ALA A 497 6.17 -4.51 33.56
C ALA A 497 5.82 -3.13 34.14
N GLU A 498 5.91 -2.06 33.34
CA GLU A 498 5.69 -0.67 33.79
C GLU A 498 4.23 -0.25 33.69
N ALA A 499 3.45 -0.94 32.84
CA ALA A 499 2.10 -0.52 32.48
C ALA A 499 1.15 -0.38 33.67
N LEU A 500 1.19 -1.30 34.64
CA LEU A 500 0.32 -1.24 35.81
C LEU A 500 0.62 -0.02 36.69
N ALA A 501 1.89 0.22 37.01
CA ALA A 501 2.28 1.35 37.85
C ALA A 501 1.95 2.72 37.23
N LEU A 502 2.14 2.84 35.87
CA LEU A 502 1.78 4.03 35.13
C LEU A 502 0.26 4.24 35.09
N ALA A 503 -0.50 3.17 34.98
CA ALA A 503 -1.96 3.26 35.02
C ALA A 503 -2.50 3.68 36.40
N GLU A 504 -1.98 3.11 37.49
CA GLU A 504 -2.36 3.50 38.85
C GLU A 504 -2.13 5.00 39.11
N GLN A 505 -0.99 5.53 38.65
CA GLN A 505 -0.69 6.96 38.72
C GLN A 505 -1.64 7.80 37.86
N THR A 506 -1.99 7.30 36.66
CA THR A 506 -2.94 7.98 35.76
C THR A 506 -4.35 7.99 36.33
N PHE A 507 -4.79 6.90 36.97
CA PHE A 507 -6.07 6.87 37.70
C PHE A 507 -6.09 7.85 38.87
N ALA A 508 -5.01 7.91 39.65
CA ALA A 508 -4.90 8.88 40.74
C ALA A 508 -4.96 10.34 40.24
N PHE A 509 -4.38 10.62 39.09
CA PHE A 509 -4.47 11.91 38.42
C PHE A 509 -5.92 12.23 38.02
N LEU A 510 -6.61 11.29 37.34
CA LEU A 510 -8.00 11.43 36.92
C LEU A 510 -8.91 11.77 38.14
N ASP A 511 -8.79 10.98 39.23
CA ASP A 511 -9.60 11.11 40.39
C ASP A 511 -9.39 12.46 41.13
N LYS A 512 -8.13 12.93 41.14
CA LYS A 512 -7.77 14.15 41.86
C LYS A 512 -8.00 15.43 41.07
N HIS A 513 -7.83 15.39 39.73
CA HIS A 513 -7.72 16.59 38.94
C HIS A 513 -8.78 16.72 37.83
N LEU A 514 -9.41 15.62 37.41
CA LEU A 514 -10.40 15.63 36.33
C LEU A 514 -11.78 15.14 36.76
N GLU A 515 -11.94 14.41 37.88
CA GLU A 515 -13.27 14.04 38.38
C GLU A 515 -14.01 15.28 38.84
N ASP A 516 -15.26 15.46 38.38
CA ASP A 516 -16.10 16.57 38.79
C ASP A 516 -16.93 16.15 40.05
N GLU A 517 -16.55 16.68 41.19
CA GLU A 517 -17.22 16.39 42.47
C GLU A 517 -18.68 16.92 42.53
N ARG A 518 -19.01 17.94 41.72
CA ARG A 518 -20.34 18.60 41.73
C ARG A 518 -21.32 17.94 40.76
N MET A 519 -20.78 17.51 39.64
CA MET A 519 -21.54 16.89 38.56
C MET A 519 -20.94 15.53 38.24
N THR A 520 -21.76 14.55 37.93
CA THR A 520 -21.26 13.22 37.52
C THR A 520 -20.40 13.33 36.28
N GLY A 521 -19.24 12.67 36.24
CA GLY A 521 -18.36 12.61 35.08
C GLY A 521 -16.99 13.26 35.28
N PHE A 522 -16.36 13.63 34.21
CA PHE A 522 -15.00 14.19 34.18
C PHE A 522 -14.98 15.53 33.45
N MET A 523 -14.10 16.41 33.88
CA MET A 523 -13.80 17.66 33.16
C MET A 523 -12.93 17.37 31.92
N GLU A 524 -13.02 18.24 30.94
CA GLU A 524 -12.17 18.14 29.74
C GLU A 524 -10.68 18.31 30.06
N SER A 525 -10.36 19.22 30.98
CA SER A 525 -9.04 19.52 31.50
C SER A 525 -9.14 20.01 32.94
N PRO A 526 -8.04 20.07 33.72
CA PRO A 526 -8.06 20.55 35.10
C PRO A 526 -8.59 21.96 35.29
N ASP A 527 -8.54 22.80 34.25
CA ASP A 527 -9.04 24.17 34.29
C ASP A 527 -10.58 24.23 34.18
N GLY A 528 -11.21 23.13 33.72
CA GLY A 528 -12.66 22.99 33.60
C GLY A 528 -13.32 23.99 32.64
N GLU A 529 -12.57 24.60 31.76
CA GLU A 529 -13.06 25.57 30.80
C GLU A 529 -13.66 24.91 29.52
N GLY A 530 -14.65 25.57 28.92
CA GLY A 530 -15.24 25.17 27.65
C GLY A 530 -16.50 24.31 27.78
N LEU A 531 -16.91 23.72 26.64
CA LEU A 531 -18.01 22.78 26.55
C LEU A 531 -17.58 21.40 27.02
N ARG A 532 -18.47 20.70 27.71
CA ARG A 532 -18.30 19.28 27.99
C ARG A 532 -18.57 18.45 26.74
N ARG A 533 -17.90 17.31 26.61
CA ARG A 533 -18.06 16.40 25.48
C ARG A 533 -18.38 14.98 25.93
N SER A 534 -19.22 14.29 25.18
CA SER A 534 -19.47 12.85 25.39
C SER A 534 -18.25 11.98 25.05
N ASN A 535 -17.44 12.40 24.08
CA ASN A 535 -16.32 11.65 23.52
C ASN A 535 -15.27 11.20 24.57
N PRO A 536 -14.70 12.06 25.47
CA PRO A 536 -13.77 11.59 26.50
C PRO A 536 -14.37 10.53 27.43
N HIS A 537 -15.66 10.65 27.75
CA HIS A 537 -16.36 9.70 28.62
C HIS A 537 -16.54 8.35 27.94
N MET A 538 -16.79 8.32 26.63
CA MET A 538 -16.87 7.10 25.87
C MET A 538 -15.54 6.32 25.89
N HIS A 539 -14.43 7.00 25.69
CA HIS A 539 -13.11 6.37 25.74
C HIS A 539 -12.65 6.01 27.16
N LEU A 540 -13.09 6.75 28.18
CA LEU A 540 -12.91 6.33 29.59
C LEU A 540 -13.70 5.06 29.89
N LEU A 541 -14.94 4.93 29.37
CA LEU A 541 -15.71 3.69 29.48
C LEU A 541 -14.93 2.52 28.84
N GLU A 542 -14.42 2.69 27.64
CA GLU A 542 -13.60 1.69 26.96
C GLU A 542 -12.38 1.28 27.78
N ALA A 543 -11.64 2.25 28.34
CA ALA A 543 -10.49 2.01 29.20
C ALA A 543 -10.85 1.26 30.46
N PHE A 544 -11.94 1.64 31.15
CA PHE A 544 -12.38 0.96 32.39
C PHE A 544 -12.81 -0.48 32.11
N LEU A 545 -13.50 -0.74 31.01
CA LEU A 545 -13.85 -2.10 30.57
C LEU A 545 -12.61 -2.95 30.26
N ALA A 546 -11.60 -2.36 29.61
CA ALA A 546 -10.34 -3.03 29.36
C ALA A 546 -9.59 -3.39 30.65
N TRP A 547 -9.51 -2.46 31.63
CA TRP A 547 -8.89 -2.73 32.94
C TRP A 547 -9.65 -3.77 33.75
N HIS A 548 -10.98 -3.74 33.72
CA HIS A 548 -11.78 -4.83 34.32
C HIS A 548 -11.48 -6.18 33.67
N ALA A 549 -11.38 -6.24 32.33
CA ALA A 549 -11.11 -7.47 31.61
C ALA A 549 -9.71 -8.05 31.89
N VAL A 550 -8.74 -7.19 32.22
CA VAL A 550 -7.35 -7.63 32.49
C VAL A 550 -7.15 -8.03 33.94
N THR A 551 -7.77 -7.30 34.89
CA THR A 551 -7.52 -7.49 36.31
C THR A 551 -8.62 -8.30 37.05
N GLY A 552 -9.81 -8.39 36.47
CA GLY A 552 -11.00 -8.91 37.16
C GLY A 552 -11.55 -7.99 38.25
N ASP A 553 -10.90 -6.84 38.53
CA ASP A 553 -11.34 -5.95 39.59
C ASP A 553 -12.66 -5.21 39.24
N ARG A 554 -13.68 -5.43 40.08
CA ARG A 554 -14.99 -4.82 39.91
C ARG A 554 -15.00 -3.29 40.19
N ALA A 555 -13.92 -2.72 40.74
CA ALA A 555 -13.80 -1.29 40.89
C ALA A 555 -13.86 -0.57 39.53
N TYR A 556 -13.22 -1.10 38.52
CA TYR A 556 -13.28 -0.55 37.17
C TYR A 556 -14.68 -0.66 36.56
N LEU A 557 -15.38 -1.75 36.81
CA LEU A 557 -16.76 -1.91 36.34
C LEU A 557 -17.72 -0.92 37.04
N ARG A 558 -17.47 -0.56 38.32
CA ARG A 558 -18.23 0.52 39.00
C ARG A 558 -17.97 1.90 38.38
N ARG A 559 -16.70 2.18 37.97
CA ARG A 559 -16.36 3.41 37.22
C ARG A 559 -17.09 3.46 35.88
N ALA A 560 -17.08 2.34 35.16
CA ALA A 560 -17.80 2.18 33.88
C ALA A 560 -19.32 2.42 34.09
N ALA A 561 -19.92 1.87 35.15
CA ALA A 561 -21.34 2.05 35.44
C ALA A 561 -21.73 3.54 35.64
N ARG A 562 -20.89 4.35 36.29
CA ARG A 562 -21.12 5.80 36.41
C ARG A 562 -21.18 6.52 35.05
N ILE A 563 -20.38 6.10 34.09
CA ILE A 563 -20.43 6.64 32.70
C ILE A 563 -21.71 6.17 32.00
N ILE A 564 -22.14 4.94 32.21
CA ILE A 564 -23.42 4.45 31.69
C ILE A 564 -24.60 5.23 32.26
N ASP A 565 -24.57 5.59 33.55
CA ASP A 565 -25.60 6.44 34.17
C ASP A 565 -25.61 7.84 33.53
N LEU A 566 -24.42 8.43 33.29
CA LEU A 566 -24.28 9.70 32.57
C LEU A 566 -24.79 9.62 31.14
N PHE A 567 -24.48 8.54 30.43
CA PHE A 567 -25.01 8.26 29.09
C PHE A 567 -26.55 8.27 29.10
N ARG A 568 -27.17 7.53 30.03
CA ARG A 568 -28.62 7.41 30.08
C ARG A 568 -29.31 8.74 30.43
N SER A 569 -28.71 9.55 31.32
CA SER A 569 -29.32 10.78 31.85
C SER A 569 -29.08 12.00 30.93
N HIS A 570 -27.98 12.06 30.18
CA HIS A 570 -27.56 13.27 29.48
C HIS A 570 -27.16 13.10 28.03
N PHE A 571 -26.43 12.01 27.67
CA PHE A 571 -25.90 11.91 26.31
C PHE A 571 -26.94 11.40 25.34
N PHE A 572 -27.83 10.52 25.77
CA PHE A 572 -28.77 9.83 24.94
C PHE A 572 -30.14 10.52 24.93
N GLU A 573 -30.67 10.80 23.74
CA GLU A 573 -32.01 11.38 23.56
C GLU A 573 -32.99 10.31 23.06
N VAL A 574 -34.04 10.05 23.84
CA VAL A 574 -34.98 8.96 23.58
C VAL A 574 -35.86 9.22 22.36
N ASP A 575 -36.25 10.46 22.11
CA ASP A 575 -37.19 10.79 21.04
C ASP A 575 -36.54 10.64 19.65
N SER A 576 -35.27 11.07 19.52
CA SER A 576 -34.52 11.00 18.28
C SER A 576 -33.65 9.76 18.14
N TRP A 577 -33.39 9.01 19.21
CA TRP A 577 -32.42 7.92 19.30
C TRP A 577 -31.02 8.35 18.84
N THR A 578 -30.62 9.55 19.24
CA THR A 578 -29.33 10.14 18.91
C THR A 578 -28.50 10.44 20.14
N LEU A 579 -27.18 10.62 19.93
CA LEU A 579 -26.25 11.04 20.98
C LEU A 579 -25.97 12.53 20.84
N GLY A 580 -25.95 13.24 22.00
CA GLY A 580 -25.38 14.58 22.08
C GLY A 580 -23.87 14.51 22.18
N GLU A 581 -23.21 15.44 21.51
CA GLU A 581 -21.74 15.53 21.49
C GLU A 581 -21.22 16.64 22.39
N PHE A 582 -21.92 17.76 22.47
CA PHE A 582 -21.49 18.98 23.16
C PHE A 582 -22.52 19.45 24.14
N PHE A 583 -22.07 19.76 25.37
CA PHE A 583 -22.92 20.14 26.52
C PHE A 583 -22.34 21.38 27.21
N ASP A 584 -23.19 22.08 27.93
CA ASP A 584 -22.75 23.07 28.91
C ASP A 584 -22.22 22.39 30.21
N ARG A 585 -21.89 23.21 31.21
CA ARG A 585 -21.34 22.69 32.48
C ARG A 585 -22.32 21.83 33.27
N ASP A 586 -23.62 22.01 33.05
CA ASP A 586 -24.70 21.31 33.76
C ASP A 586 -25.27 20.15 32.95
N TRP A 587 -24.56 19.73 31.91
CA TRP A 587 -24.95 18.65 30.98
C TRP A 587 -26.20 18.96 30.13
N HIS A 588 -26.61 20.23 29.96
CA HIS A 588 -27.60 20.56 28.94
C HIS A 588 -26.93 20.62 27.57
N PRO A 589 -27.65 20.23 26.50
CA PRO A 589 -27.13 20.36 25.17
C PRO A 589 -26.62 21.78 24.86
N ALA A 590 -25.46 21.90 24.22
CA ALA A 590 -24.89 23.19 23.85
C ALA A 590 -25.85 24.00 22.96
N SER A 591 -25.75 25.31 22.99
CA SER A 591 -26.57 26.19 22.14
C SER A 591 -26.14 26.12 20.68
N GLY A 592 -27.08 26.42 19.74
CA GLY A 592 -26.85 26.53 18.32
C GLY A 592 -26.54 25.18 17.64
N GLU A 593 -25.74 25.23 16.56
CA GLU A 593 -25.43 24.07 15.76
C GLU A 593 -24.74 22.94 16.55
N LYS A 594 -23.87 23.28 17.49
CA LYS A 594 -23.20 22.29 18.35
C LYS A 594 -24.17 21.42 19.18
N GLY A 595 -25.29 21.97 19.63
CA GLY A 595 -26.32 21.20 20.32
C GLY A 595 -27.12 20.25 19.40
N GLN A 596 -27.09 20.48 18.11
CA GLN A 596 -27.69 19.60 17.09
C GLN A 596 -26.71 18.59 16.52
N TRP A 597 -25.40 18.75 16.79
CA TRP A 597 -24.34 17.92 16.25
C TRP A 597 -24.39 16.51 16.83
N THR A 598 -24.39 15.50 15.94
CA THR A 598 -24.31 14.09 16.33
C THR A 598 -23.46 13.34 15.29
N GLU A 599 -22.60 12.46 15.77
CA GLU A 599 -21.66 11.71 14.93
C GLU A 599 -22.12 10.26 14.79
N PRO A 600 -22.44 9.80 13.58
CA PRO A 600 -22.81 8.39 13.35
C PRO A 600 -21.74 7.41 13.81
N GLY A 601 -20.46 7.78 13.70
CA GLY A 601 -19.33 7.01 14.20
C GLY A 601 -19.44 6.73 15.72
N HIS A 602 -19.76 7.74 16.51
CA HIS A 602 -19.94 7.58 17.95
C HIS A 602 -21.18 6.73 18.29
N HIS A 603 -22.24 6.79 17.49
CA HIS A 603 -23.39 5.88 17.69
C HIS A 603 -22.98 4.42 17.56
N PHE A 604 -22.15 4.12 16.56
CA PHE A 604 -21.61 2.76 16.37
C PHE A 604 -20.68 2.37 17.53
N GLU A 605 -19.80 3.27 17.96
CA GLU A 605 -18.85 3.00 19.04
C GLU A 605 -19.58 2.76 20.37
N TRP A 606 -20.55 3.63 20.74
CA TRP A 606 -21.41 3.42 21.90
C TRP A 606 -22.20 2.12 21.80
N ALA A 607 -22.71 1.74 20.62
CA ALA A 607 -23.44 0.50 20.47
C ALA A 607 -22.58 -0.72 20.83
N SER A 608 -21.32 -0.74 20.42
CA SER A 608 -20.35 -1.78 20.77
C SER A 608 -20.03 -1.80 22.27
N LEU A 609 -19.76 -0.63 22.87
CA LEU A 609 -19.43 -0.49 24.29
C LEU A 609 -20.60 -0.86 25.22
N LEU A 610 -21.83 -0.56 24.83
CA LEU A 610 -23.04 -0.95 25.60
C LEU A 610 -23.21 -2.48 25.60
N VAL A 611 -22.90 -3.17 24.53
CA VAL A 611 -22.92 -4.64 24.48
C VAL A 611 -21.83 -5.22 25.37
N ASP A 612 -20.61 -4.68 25.30
CA ASP A 612 -19.48 -5.13 26.11
C ASP A 612 -19.74 -4.90 27.61
N PHE A 613 -20.26 -3.73 27.98
CA PHE A 613 -20.65 -3.47 29.37
C PHE A 613 -21.82 -4.37 29.84
N ALA A 614 -22.81 -4.61 28.98
CA ALA A 614 -23.96 -5.49 29.31
C ALA A 614 -23.51 -6.93 29.61
N ASP A 615 -22.54 -7.43 28.86
CA ASP A 615 -21.96 -8.76 29.07
C ASP A 615 -21.25 -8.85 30.45
N LYS A 616 -20.40 -7.88 30.77
CA LYS A 616 -19.61 -7.83 32.02
C LYS A 616 -20.41 -7.50 33.25
N SER A 617 -21.45 -6.66 33.13
CA SER A 617 -22.27 -6.21 34.25
C SER A 617 -23.53 -7.05 34.51
N GLY A 618 -23.97 -7.80 33.47
CA GLY A 618 -25.25 -8.53 33.49
C GLY A 618 -26.48 -7.68 33.12
N GLN A 619 -26.32 -6.38 32.80
CA GLN A 619 -27.39 -5.45 32.42
C GLN A 619 -27.82 -5.62 30.95
N LYS A 620 -28.48 -6.74 30.66
CA LYS A 620 -28.81 -7.14 29.27
C LYS A 620 -29.71 -6.17 28.50
N GLU A 621 -30.49 -5.33 29.21
CA GLU A 621 -31.33 -4.29 28.61
C GLU A 621 -30.53 -3.25 27.80
N LEU A 622 -29.24 -3.06 28.07
CA LEU A 622 -28.38 -2.14 27.34
C LEU A 622 -28.12 -2.58 25.90
N VAL A 623 -28.21 -3.86 25.64
CA VAL A 623 -28.12 -4.39 24.25
C VAL A 623 -29.21 -3.78 23.36
N ALA A 624 -30.41 -3.56 23.89
CA ALA A 624 -31.51 -2.95 23.14
C ALA A 624 -31.22 -1.46 22.81
N PHE A 625 -30.55 -0.73 23.70
CA PHE A 625 -30.08 0.63 23.42
C PHE A 625 -29.00 0.62 22.30
N GLY A 626 -28.02 -0.27 22.42
CA GLY A 626 -26.99 -0.44 21.38
C GLY A 626 -27.57 -0.72 19.99
N ARG A 627 -28.59 -1.60 19.90
CA ARG A 627 -29.29 -1.87 18.63
C ARG A 627 -30.00 -0.64 18.06
N LYS A 628 -30.64 0.16 18.89
CA LYS A 628 -31.35 1.36 18.45
C LYS A 628 -30.39 2.45 17.98
N LEU A 629 -29.26 2.66 18.68
CA LEU A 629 -28.21 3.55 18.22
C LEU A 629 -27.64 3.11 16.88
N TYR A 630 -27.33 1.82 16.74
CA TYR A 630 -26.88 1.25 15.47
C TYR A 630 -27.89 1.47 14.33
N ALA A 631 -29.17 1.17 14.60
CA ALA A 631 -30.22 1.34 13.61
C ALA A 631 -30.42 2.83 13.21
N SER A 632 -30.35 3.76 14.16
CA SER A 632 -30.42 5.19 13.92
C SER A 632 -29.25 5.68 13.05
N ALA A 633 -28.01 5.26 13.36
CA ALA A 633 -26.83 5.58 12.56
C ALA A 633 -26.92 5.04 11.13
N VAL A 634 -27.44 3.82 10.96
CA VAL A 634 -27.65 3.22 9.63
C VAL A 634 -28.72 3.97 8.84
N ALA A 635 -29.83 4.32 9.47
CA ALA A 635 -30.96 4.98 8.79
C ALA A 635 -30.65 6.42 8.39
N ASN A 636 -29.97 7.18 9.25
CA ASN A 636 -29.84 8.62 9.15
C ASN A 636 -28.40 9.10 8.93
N GLY A 637 -27.40 8.28 9.27
CA GLY A 637 -25.99 8.66 9.29
C GLY A 637 -25.17 8.25 8.06
N LEU A 638 -25.76 7.57 7.08
CA LEU A 638 -25.02 7.04 5.94
C LEU A 638 -25.29 7.79 4.64
N ASN A 639 -24.23 8.01 3.87
CA ASN A 639 -24.33 8.47 2.48
C ASN A 639 -24.92 7.36 1.61
N ARG A 640 -26.04 7.61 0.96
CA ARG A 640 -26.77 6.63 0.14
C ARG A 640 -25.97 6.17 -1.10
N ALA A 641 -25.07 6.99 -1.62
CA ALA A 641 -24.29 6.66 -2.82
C ALA A 641 -23.10 5.73 -2.50
N THR A 642 -22.42 5.97 -1.38
CA THR A 642 -21.22 5.22 -0.99
C THR A 642 -21.50 4.15 0.06
N GLY A 643 -22.56 4.30 0.86
CA GLY A 643 -22.87 3.48 2.03
C GLY A 643 -21.97 3.75 3.23
N LEU A 644 -21.20 4.84 3.20
CA LEU A 644 -20.29 5.24 4.26
C LEU A 644 -20.94 6.23 5.23
N ALA A 645 -20.48 6.23 6.47
CA ALA A 645 -20.96 7.18 7.48
C ALA A 645 -20.45 8.59 7.15
N TYR A 646 -21.35 9.58 7.31
CA TYR A 646 -20.98 11.00 7.32
C TYR A 646 -20.13 11.34 8.55
N GLY A 647 -19.38 12.43 8.49
CA GLY A 647 -18.65 12.97 9.63
C GLY A 647 -19.61 13.39 10.74
N ALA A 648 -20.68 14.11 10.40
CA ALA A 648 -21.74 14.48 11.33
C ALA A 648 -23.06 14.68 10.63
N VAL A 649 -24.16 14.49 11.40
CA VAL A 649 -25.52 14.80 11.02
C VAL A 649 -26.22 15.58 12.12
N SER A 650 -27.32 16.27 11.82
CA SER A 650 -28.18 16.81 12.84
C SER A 650 -28.97 15.70 13.56
N ARG A 651 -29.60 15.99 14.69
CA ARG A 651 -30.51 15.06 15.37
C ARG A 651 -31.69 14.60 14.50
N GLN A 652 -32.03 15.34 13.45
CA GLN A 652 -33.02 14.97 12.44
C GLN A 652 -32.45 14.23 11.24
N GLY A 653 -31.15 13.88 11.24
CA GLY A 653 -30.49 13.14 10.17
C GLY A 653 -30.07 13.98 8.97
N LEU A 654 -30.04 15.30 9.07
CA LEU A 654 -29.54 16.17 7.98
C LEU A 654 -28.00 16.22 8.04
N PRO A 655 -27.26 15.94 6.95
CA PRO A 655 -25.82 16.00 6.95
C PRO A 655 -25.28 17.40 7.28
N LEU A 656 -24.47 17.51 8.34
CA LEU A 656 -23.73 18.69 8.77
C LEU A 656 -22.28 18.63 8.29
N ASP A 657 -21.61 17.50 8.47
CA ASP A 657 -20.31 17.20 7.85
C ASP A 657 -20.46 16.03 6.89
N ARG A 658 -20.29 16.31 5.57
CA ARG A 658 -20.47 15.33 4.51
C ARG A 658 -19.21 14.54 4.17
N ILE A 659 -18.10 14.81 4.86
CA ILE A 659 -16.85 14.08 4.71
C ILE A 659 -17.00 12.73 5.40
N SER A 660 -16.71 11.65 4.68
CA SER A 660 -16.62 10.32 5.27
C SER A 660 -15.17 10.05 5.66
N ARG A 661 -14.96 9.69 6.94
CA ARG A 661 -13.66 9.27 7.46
C ARG A 661 -13.60 7.75 7.59
N SER A 662 -12.39 7.21 7.69
CA SER A 662 -12.17 5.76 7.83
C SER A 662 -12.62 5.24 9.20
N TRP A 663 -12.41 5.99 10.30
CA TRP A 663 -12.73 5.52 11.64
C TRP A 663 -14.23 5.24 11.89
N PRO A 664 -15.22 6.01 11.39
CA PRO A 664 -16.62 5.66 11.58
C PRO A 664 -17.01 4.34 10.90
N GLN A 665 -16.30 3.97 9.81
CA GLN A 665 -16.52 2.71 9.10
C GLN A 665 -16.02 1.52 9.93
N THR A 666 -14.88 1.69 10.63
CA THR A 666 -14.36 0.68 11.54
C THR A 666 -15.28 0.48 12.74
N GLU A 667 -15.82 1.58 13.31
CA GLU A 667 -16.77 1.50 14.42
C GLU A 667 -18.09 0.83 13.99
N ALA A 668 -18.53 1.05 12.75
CA ALA A 668 -19.69 0.36 12.22
C ALA A 668 -19.48 -1.16 12.10
N ILE A 669 -18.25 -1.62 11.79
CA ILE A 669 -17.89 -3.04 11.80
C ILE A 669 -17.91 -3.58 13.23
N LYS A 670 -17.26 -2.90 14.19
CA LYS A 670 -17.24 -3.26 15.62
C LYS A 670 -18.65 -3.43 16.18
N ALA A 671 -19.51 -2.45 15.93
CA ALA A 671 -20.89 -2.47 16.39
C ALA A 671 -21.69 -3.65 15.81
N ALA A 672 -21.56 -3.91 14.52
CA ALA A 672 -22.23 -5.04 13.89
C ALA A 672 -21.73 -6.39 14.43
N VAL A 673 -20.41 -6.54 14.62
CA VAL A 673 -19.77 -7.73 15.23
C VAL A 673 -20.28 -7.94 16.66
N ALA A 674 -20.32 -6.89 17.49
CA ALA A 674 -20.78 -6.96 18.87
C ALA A 674 -22.28 -7.32 18.98
N LEU A 675 -23.11 -6.76 18.09
CA LEU A 675 -24.56 -6.99 18.09
C LEU A 675 -24.98 -8.34 17.50
N ASP A 676 -24.14 -8.95 16.64
CA ASP A 676 -24.45 -10.23 16.02
C ASP A 676 -24.52 -11.37 17.04
N GLY A 677 -25.61 -12.13 17.02
CA GLY A 677 -25.85 -13.23 17.96
C GLY A 677 -26.47 -12.81 19.30
N THR A 678 -26.71 -11.49 19.54
CA THR A 678 -27.32 -11.01 20.82
C THR A 678 -28.86 -11.03 20.83
N GLY A 679 -29.52 -11.85 19.97
CA GLY A 679 -30.99 -12.02 19.94
C GLY A 679 -31.72 -11.07 18.97
N GLY A 680 -31.03 -10.55 17.94
CA GLY A 680 -31.59 -9.75 16.84
C GLY A 680 -31.43 -10.45 15.48
N PRO A 681 -31.55 -9.69 14.36
CA PRO A 681 -31.32 -10.24 13.03
C PRO A 681 -29.88 -10.75 12.86
N ASP A 682 -29.69 -11.68 11.95
CA ASP A 682 -28.34 -12.10 11.52
C ASP A 682 -27.63 -10.94 10.84
N LEU A 683 -26.51 -10.48 11.41
CA LEU A 683 -25.71 -9.36 10.89
C LEU A 683 -24.48 -9.80 10.08
N LYS A 684 -24.24 -11.10 9.92
CA LYS A 684 -23.09 -11.61 9.15
C LYS A 684 -22.99 -11.02 7.74
N PRO A 685 -24.10 -10.95 6.94
CA PRO A 685 -24.05 -10.32 5.62
C PRO A 685 -23.70 -8.82 5.68
N GLU A 686 -24.17 -8.12 6.71
CA GLU A 686 -23.90 -6.70 6.90
C GLU A 686 -22.44 -6.46 7.34
N ILE A 687 -21.89 -7.31 8.20
CA ILE A 687 -20.48 -7.28 8.61
C ILE A 687 -19.57 -7.42 7.38
N GLU A 688 -19.81 -8.43 6.55
CA GLU A 688 -19.05 -8.64 5.31
C GLU A 688 -19.17 -7.45 4.35
N ALA A 689 -20.37 -6.87 4.21
CA ALA A 689 -20.60 -5.70 3.37
C ALA A 689 -19.87 -4.46 3.89
N ARG A 690 -19.78 -4.26 5.23
CA ARG A 690 -19.06 -3.14 5.85
C ARG A 690 -17.54 -3.28 5.70
N VAL A 691 -17.00 -4.49 5.91
CA VAL A 691 -15.59 -4.78 5.64
C VAL A 691 -15.28 -4.49 4.16
N GLY A 692 -16.14 -4.95 3.25
CA GLY A 692 -16.00 -4.68 1.83
C GLY A 692 -16.02 -3.18 1.48
N ARG A 693 -16.85 -2.37 2.14
CA ARG A 693 -16.88 -0.90 1.95
C ARG A 693 -15.62 -0.24 2.51
N LEU A 694 -15.13 -0.64 3.69
CA LEU A 694 -13.89 -0.13 4.27
C LEU A 694 -12.72 -0.38 3.31
N PHE A 695 -12.58 -1.60 2.80
CA PHE A 695 -11.53 -1.92 1.83
C PHE A 695 -11.69 -1.12 0.55
N ARG A 696 -12.87 -1.14 -0.06
CA ARG A 696 -13.14 -0.47 -1.33
C ARG A 696 -12.80 1.03 -1.31
N TRP A 697 -13.12 1.73 -0.23
CA TRP A 697 -13.07 3.19 -0.21
C TRP A 697 -11.85 3.75 0.53
N HIS A 698 -11.32 3.03 1.51
CA HIS A 698 -10.27 3.55 2.38
C HIS A 698 -8.95 2.77 2.29
N ILE A 699 -8.98 1.45 2.06
CA ILE A 699 -7.77 0.62 2.07
C ILE A 699 -7.25 0.38 0.65
N ASP A 700 -8.08 -0.20 -0.21
CA ASP A 700 -7.65 -0.61 -1.56
C ASP A 700 -7.18 0.53 -2.47
N PRO A 701 -7.73 1.77 -2.37
CA PRO A 701 -7.22 2.89 -3.16
C PRO A 701 -5.94 3.51 -2.59
N ALA A 702 -5.47 3.10 -1.41
CA ALA A 702 -4.24 3.58 -0.79
C ALA A 702 -3.03 2.71 -1.21
N PRO A 703 -1.79 3.19 -1.07
CA PRO A 703 -0.60 2.36 -1.18
C PRO A 703 -0.61 1.23 -0.15
N GLN A 704 0.13 0.15 -0.42
CA GLN A 704 0.21 -1.03 0.42
C GLN A 704 0.52 -0.68 1.88
N GLY A 705 -0.28 -1.23 2.81
CA GLY A 705 -0.14 -1.00 4.25
C GLY A 705 -0.60 0.37 4.75
N LEU A 706 -1.08 1.24 3.87
CA LEU A 706 -1.61 2.56 4.17
C LEU A 706 -3.13 2.61 3.95
N TRP A 707 -3.75 3.78 4.23
CA TRP A 707 -5.19 4.01 4.04
C TRP A 707 -5.48 5.47 3.68
N ILE A 708 -6.63 5.70 3.04
CA ILE A 708 -7.20 7.03 2.81
C ILE A 708 -8.13 7.33 3.98
N ASP A 709 -7.83 8.37 4.79
CA ASP A 709 -8.69 8.73 5.92
C ASP A 709 -9.96 9.45 5.50
N GLN A 710 -9.89 10.36 4.53
CA GLN A 710 -10.98 11.26 4.21
C GLN A 710 -11.38 11.17 2.73
N ILE A 711 -12.67 11.03 2.49
CA ILE A 711 -13.28 11.05 1.16
C ILE A 711 -14.54 11.92 1.15
N ASP A 712 -14.83 12.54 0.02
CA ASP A 712 -16.03 13.34 -0.17
C ASP A 712 -17.29 12.47 -0.42
N GLU A 713 -18.45 13.13 -0.53
CA GLU A 713 -19.73 12.46 -0.78
C GLU A 713 -19.81 11.68 -2.10
N ARG A 714 -18.87 11.89 -3.04
CA ARG A 714 -18.75 11.20 -4.32
C ARG A 714 -17.68 10.11 -4.32
N GLY A 715 -17.04 9.87 -3.17
CA GLY A 715 -15.97 8.87 -3.03
C GLY A 715 -14.58 9.33 -3.49
N ARG A 716 -14.35 10.63 -3.71
CA ARG A 716 -13.04 11.16 -4.07
C ARG A 716 -12.20 11.40 -2.81
N SER A 717 -10.94 11.02 -2.84
CA SER A 717 -10.02 11.27 -1.73
C SER A 717 -9.81 12.77 -1.49
N LEU A 718 -9.90 13.16 -0.22
CA LEU A 718 -9.50 14.47 0.29
C LEU A 718 -8.23 14.36 1.15
N ALA A 719 -7.77 13.16 1.43
CA ALA A 719 -6.63 12.91 2.30
C ALA A 719 -5.32 13.37 1.63
N LYS A 720 -4.49 14.08 2.39
CA LYS A 720 -3.15 14.52 1.99
C LYS A 720 -2.05 13.69 2.65
N GLU A 721 -2.40 12.89 3.62
CA GLU A 721 -1.52 12.12 4.49
C GLU A 721 -2.26 10.94 5.09
N VAL A 722 -1.53 10.05 5.74
CA VAL A 722 -2.03 8.89 6.47
C VAL A 722 -1.82 9.11 7.97
N PRO A 723 -2.87 9.47 8.73
CA PRO A 723 -2.74 9.79 10.15
C PRO A 723 -2.58 8.52 10.99
N ALA A 724 -1.51 8.44 11.79
CA ALA A 724 -1.23 7.31 12.69
C ALA A 724 -2.33 7.05 13.73
N SER A 725 -3.07 8.09 14.11
CA SER A 725 -4.17 7.96 15.09
C SER A 725 -5.32 7.05 14.65
N ILE A 726 -5.44 6.77 13.34
CA ILE A 726 -6.47 5.89 12.78
C ILE A 726 -6.07 4.40 12.90
N PHE A 727 -4.78 4.10 12.99
CA PHE A 727 -4.27 2.73 13.04
C PHE A 727 -4.93 1.89 14.14
N TYR A 728 -5.14 2.46 15.31
CA TYR A 728 -5.89 1.87 16.42
C TYR A 728 -7.28 1.36 15.99
N HIS A 729 -8.07 2.20 15.32
CA HIS A 729 -9.41 1.86 14.89
C HIS A 729 -9.42 0.70 13.88
N LEU A 730 -8.49 0.74 12.92
CA LEU A 730 -8.32 -0.31 11.91
C LEU A 730 -7.92 -1.65 12.55
N VAL A 731 -6.90 -1.64 13.41
CA VAL A 731 -6.43 -2.85 14.10
C VAL A 731 -7.56 -3.43 14.95
N THR A 732 -8.25 -2.61 15.73
CA THR A 732 -9.33 -3.07 16.62
C THR A 732 -10.48 -3.72 15.85
N ALA A 733 -11.02 -3.01 14.86
CA ALA A 733 -12.17 -3.50 14.11
C ALA A 733 -11.86 -4.76 13.29
N LEU A 734 -10.69 -4.79 12.64
CA LEU A 734 -10.31 -5.91 11.81
C LEU A 734 -9.91 -7.14 12.63
N THR A 735 -9.31 -6.97 13.81
CA THR A 735 -9.06 -8.11 14.71
C THR A 735 -10.36 -8.67 15.26
N GLN A 736 -11.32 -7.83 15.69
CA GLN A 736 -12.64 -8.31 16.13
C GLN A 736 -13.40 -9.03 15.01
N TYR A 737 -13.32 -8.55 13.78
CA TYR A 737 -13.87 -9.26 12.62
C TYR A 737 -13.22 -10.64 12.43
N LEU A 738 -11.90 -10.73 12.52
CA LEU A 738 -11.17 -11.99 12.40
C LEU A 738 -11.54 -12.99 13.51
N ASP A 739 -11.70 -12.52 14.77
CA ASP A 739 -12.14 -13.33 15.91
C ASP A 739 -13.55 -13.90 15.67
N LYS A 740 -14.48 -13.04 15.25
CA LYS A 740 -15.86 -13.44 14.97
C LYS A 740 -15.99 -14.44 13.85
N THR A 741 -15.09 -14.43 12.87
CA THR A 741 -15.14 -15.33 11.70
C THR A 741 -14.28 -16.59 11.87
N GLU A 742 -13.53 -16.72 12.97
CA GLU A 742 -12.75 -17.92 13.31
C GLU A 742 -13.63 -19.11 13.70
N ASP A 743 -14.71 -18.86 14.44
CA ASP A 743 -15.65 -19.87 14.94
C ASP A 743 -16.49 -20.55 13.83
N VAL A 744 -16.41 -20.08 12.59
CA VAL A 744 -17.19 -20.61 11.44
C VAL A 744 -16.38 -21.59 10.58
N ALA A 745 -15.09 -21.75 10.86
CA ALA A 745 -14.17 -22.58 10.06
C ALA A 745 -13.96 -24.01 10.62
N HIS A 746 -14.72 -24.42 11.67
CA HIS A 746 -14.70 -25.78 12.23
C HIS A 746 -15.99 -26.56 11.98
#